data_6dba56b716f7d573e08cfa75a1b364ad
#
_entry.id   6dba56b716f7d573e08cfa75a1b364ad
#
_cell.length_a   1.000
_cell.length_b   1.000
_cell.length_c   1.000
_cell.angle_alpha   90.00
_cell.angle_beta   90.00
_cell.angle_gamma   90.00
#
_symmetry.space_group_name_H-M   'P 1'
#
loop_
_entity.id
_entity.type
_entity.pdbx_description
1 polymer ?
#
loop_
_entity_poly.entity_id
_entity_poly.type
_entity_poly.pdbx_seq_one_letter_code
_entity_poly.pdbx_strand_id
1 'polypeptide(L)'
;MIAQELEVSLHIAFVEARQKRHEFITVEHLLLALLDNPTAAEALRACGANVDQLRKDITQFVAEHTPTVPGDNEIDTQPTLGFQRVIQRAILHVQSSGKKEVNGANVLVAIFGEKDSHAVYFLQKQGITRLDVVNYISHGISKLPHPKASTEGEHEIEHEQTQTGPLENYTINLNNLALQGKIDPLIGREQELERVIQTLCRRRKNNPLLVGEAGVGKTAIAEGLARRVVENEIPEILAKATVYALDMGALLAGTKYRGDFEQRLKSVLKQLKENPDAILFIDEIHTLIGAGAASGGTLDASNLLKPALSSGQLKCIGATTYTEYRSIFEKDHALSRRFQKIDVNEPSQAETLEILKGLKTRFEAHHGIKYSAAALSSAVELSTRYITDRHLPDKAIDVIDEAGAAQRILPKSRQKKLIGKTDIEEIVARIARIPSQHVSANDKGALKNLERDLKAVVFGQDKAIEVLAKAIKMARSGLGNPGKPIGAYLFSGPTGVGKTEVAKQLAYSLGIELLRFDMSEYMERHAVSRLIGAPPGYVGFEQGGLLTEAVNKKPYCVLLLDEIEKAHPDIFNILLQVMDHGTLTDNNGRKADFRNVIIIMTTNAGAADLQKTSMGFTSAREAGDEMLEIKRLFSPEFRNRLDATVSFKALDHDIILRVVDKFLMQLEEQLHEKKVEAHFTPALKEMLAAKGFDPLMGARPMARLIQDTIRAALADELLFGRLAGGGRVTVNLDKDGQVILEFEEEEAVAV
;
A
#
# COMPACT_ATOMS: atom_id res chain seq x y z
N MET A 1 -9.55 5.44 18.10
CA MET A 1 -9.92 5.36 19.53
C MET A 1 -10.38 6.74 19.99
N ILE A 2 -11.23 6.82 21.03
CA ILE A 2 -11.61 8.10 21.66
C ILE A 2 -10.47 8.47 22.61
N ALA A 3 -10.03 9.73 22.59
CA ALA A 3 -8.99 10.22 23.51
C ALA A 3 -9.53 10.22 24.96
N GLN A 4 -8.69 9.90 25.93
CA GLN A 4 -9.07 9.79 27.34
C GLN A 4 -9.72 11.07 27.88
N GLU A 5 -9.22 12.24 27.48
CA GLU A 5 -9.78 13.55 27.86
C GLU A 5 -11.22 13.74 27.34
N LEU A 6 -11.51 13.23 26.14
CA LEU A 6 -12.86 13.30 25.56
C LEU A 6 -13.81 12.31 26.26
N GLU A 7 -13.34 11.14 26.61
CA GLU A 7 -14.11 10.15 27.36
C GLU A 7 -14.58 10.69 28.72
N VAL A 8 -13.67 11.38 29.43
CA VAL A 8 -14.00 12.09 30.69
C VAL A 8 -15.06 13.17 30.43
N SER A 9 -14.92 13.99 29.37
CA SER A 9 -15.90 15.04 29.05
C SER A 9 -17.28 14.49 28.72
N LEU A 10 -17.34 13.38 27.97
CA LEU A 10 -18.60 12.68 27.69
C LEU A 10 -19.23 12.13 28.97
N HIS A 11 -18.43 11.54 29.83
CA HIS A 11 -18.92 11.04 31.12
C HIS A 11 -19.50 12.16 31.99
N ILE A 12 -18.81 13.31 32.07
CA ILE A 12 -19.30 14.50 32.81
C ILE A 12 -20.65 14.95 32.26
N ALA A 13 -20.80 15.03 30.91
CA ALA A 13 -22.07 15.42 30.29
C ALA A 13 -23.23 14.50 30.68
N PHE A 14 -22.99 13.19 30.76
CA PHE A 14 -24.00 12.22 31.22
C PHE A 14 -24.33 12.37 32.71
N VAL A 15 -23.30 12.54 33.54
CA VAL A 15 -23.48 12.71 34.99
C VAL A 15 -24.26 13.98 35.30
N GLU A 16 -23.94 15.12 34.68
CA GLU A 16 -24.65 16.39 34.87
C GLU A 16 -26.11 16.33 34.40
N ALA A 17 -26.36 15.72 33.24
CA ALA A 17 -27.72 15.54 32.73
C ALA A 17 -28.57 14.68 33.70
N ARG A 18 -27.95 13.59 34.24
CA ARG A 18 -28.59 12.70 35.20
C ARG A 18 -28.84 13.40 36.55
N GLN A 19 -27.88 14.18 37.05
CA GLN A 19 -28.04 14.93 38.32
C GLN A 19 -29.15 15.99 38.23
N LYS A 20 -29.27 16.64 37.06
CA LYS A 20 -30.36 17.62 36.81
C LYS A 20 -31.66 16.97 36.38
N ARG A 21 -31.71 15.62 36.35
CA ARG A 21 -32.89 14.82 36.01
C ARG A 21 -33.44 15.09 34.61
N HIS A 22 -32.59 15.40 33.66
CA HIS A 22 -32.98 15.60 32.27
C HIS A 22 -33.29 14.25 31.59
N GLU A 23 -34.41 14.21 30.88
CA GLU A 23 -34.82 13.01 30.13
C GLU A 23 -33.86 12.68 28.97
N PHE A 24 -33.34 13.73 28.35
CA PHE A 24 -32.45 13.59 27.19
C PHE A 24 -31.13 14.33 27.41
N ILE A 25 -30.04 13.73 26.88
CA ILE A 25 -28.76 14.43 26.72
C ILE A 25 -28.67 14.96 25.27
N THR A 26 -28.49 16.28 25.13
CA THR A 26 -28.54 16.99 23.86
C THR A 26 -27.14 17.48 23.42
N VAL A 27 -27.04 18.06 22.24
CA VAL A 27 -25.79 18.65 21.73
C VAL A 27 -25.33 19.83 22.59
N GLU A 28 -26.24 20.53 23.24
CA GLU A 28 -25.95 21.64 24.16
C GLU A 28 -25.26 21.13 25.44
N HIS A 29 -25.67 19.98 25.98
CA HIS A 29 -24.95 19.32 27.08
C HIS A 29 -23.53 18.93 26.66
N LEU A 30 -23.38 18.43 25.42
CA LEU A 30 -22.08 18.08 24.89
C LEU A 30 -21.18 19.31 24.76
N LEU A 31 -21.69 20.41 24.23
CA LEU A 31 -20.94 21.65 24.11
C LEU A 31 -20.55 22.18 25.50
N LEU A 32 -21.45 22.11 26.49
CA LEU A 32 -21.17 22.53 27.85
C LEU A 32 -20.00 21.74 28.47
N ALA A 33 -20.00 20.43 28.32
CA ALA A 33 -18.89 19.58 28.78
C ALA A 33 -17.58 19.81 28.01
N LEU A 34 -17.65 20.17 26.72
CA LEU A 34 -16.48 20.52 25.92
C LEU A 34 -15.83 21.86 26.33
N LEU A 35 -16.56 22.75 27.03
CA LEU A 35 -15.96 23.98 27.59
C LEU A 35 -14.91 23.68 28.69
N ASP A 36 -15.00 22.51 29.32
CA ASP A 36 -14.02 22.04 30.31
C ASP A 36 -12.99 21.09 29.72
N ASN A 37 -13.15 20.69 28.45
CA ASN A 37 -12.18 19.85 27.76
C ASN A 37 -10.96 20.69 27.33
N PRO A 38 -9.71 20.30 27.68
CA PRO A 38 -8.52 21.09 27.39
C PRO A 38 -8.38 21.46 25.92
N THR A 39 -8.49 20.50 25.03
CA THR A 39 -8.29 20.71 23.58
C THR A 39 -9.41 21.53 22.93
N ALA A 40 -10.65 21.36 23.35
CA ALA A 40 -11.79 22.12 22.83
C ALA A 40 -11.83 23.55 23.42
N ALA A 41 -11.57 23.73 24.72
CA ALA A 41 -11.52 25.02 25.38
C ALA A 41 -10.39 25.90 24.82
N GLU A 42 -9.23 25.30 24.53
CA GLU A 42 -8.10 26.01 23.92
C GLU A 42 -8.47 26.47 22.50
N ALA A 43 -9.08 25.61 21.68
CA ALA A 43 -9.54 25.97 20.36
C ALA A 43 -10.58 27.10 20.37
N LEU A 44 -11.54 27.07 21.31
CA LEU A 44 -12.53 28.13 21.47
C LEU A 44 -11.90 29.47 21.87
N ARG A 45 -10.98 29.46 22.83
CA ARG A 45 -10.24 30.70 23.24
C ARG A 45 -9.42 31.27 22.09
N ALA A 46 -8.73 30.41 21.35
CA ALA A 46 -7.94 30.83 20.19
C ALA A 46 -8.82 31.43 19.06
N CYS A 47 -10.07 30.99 18.95
CA CYS A 47 -11.05 31.56 18.03
C CYS A 47 -11.74 32.84 18.56
N GLY A 48 -11.37 33.32 19.76
CA GLY A 48 -11.91 34.54 20.37
C GLY A 48 -13.20 34.34 21.16
N ALA A 49 -13.53 33.11 21.58
CA ALA A 49 -14.68 32.82 22.43
C ALA A 49 -14.53 33.38 23.83
N ASN A 50 -15.58 34.01 24.34
CA ASN A 50 -15.75 34.24 25.75
C ASN A 50 -16.39 32.99 26.39
N VAL A 51 -15.54 32.06 26.85
CA VAL A 51 -15.96 30.77 27.38
C VAL A 51 -16.92 30.91 28.59
N ASP A 52 -16.72 31.94 29.45
CA ASP A 52 -17.57 32.15 30.62
C ASP A 52 -18.97 32.63 30.22
N GLN A 53 -19.07 33.51 29.21
CA GLN A 53 -20.36 33.95 28.72
C GLN A 53 -21.08 32.80 27.98
N LEU A 54 -20.35 32.01 27.17
CA LEU A 54 -20.88 30.87 26.47
C LEU A 54 -21.44 29.81 27.44
N ARG A 55 -20.71 29.58 28.53
CA ARG A 55 -21.15 28.68 29.60
C ARG A 55 -22.47 29.15 30.26
N LYS A 56 -22.59 30.44 30.55
CA LYS A 56 -23.83 31.00 31.14
C LYS A 56 -25.00 30.85 30.19
N ASP A 57 -24.82 31.25 28.93
CA ASP A 57 -25.89 31.20 27.91
C ASP A 57 -26.38 29.75 27.70
N ILE A 58 -25.46 28.78 27.60
CA ILE A 58 -25.83 27.37 27.41
C ILE A 58 -26.46 26.78 28.69
N THR A 59 -25.92 27.06 29.87
CA THR A 59 -26.48 26.54 31.12
C THR A 59 -27.89 27.02 31.33
N GLN A 60 -28.17 28.30 31.07
CA GLN A 60 -29.52 28.87 31.15
C GLN A 60 -30.45 28.19 30.13
N PHE A 61 -30.01 28.05 28.90
CA PHE A 61 -30.82 27.43 27.86
C PHE A 61 -31.17 25.96 28.20
N VAL A 62 -30.19 25.17 28.65
CA VAL A 62 -30.40 23.78 29.04
C VAL A 62 -31.39 23.68 30.22
N ALA A 63 -31.31 24.58 31.21
CA ALA A 63 -32.23 24.59 32.32
C ALA A 63 -33.66 24.95 31.96
N GLU A 64 -33.86 25.85 30.97
CA GLU A 64 -35.17 26.32 30.56
C GLU A 64 -35.87 25.40 29.53
N HIS A 65 -35.11 24.69 28.67
CA HIS A 65 -35.65 23.99 27.52
C HIS A 65 -35.50 22.48 27.53
N THR A 66 -34.77 21.91 28.51
CA THR A 66 -34.62 20.44 28.57
C THR A 66 -35.70 19.86 29.51
N PRO A 67 -36.51 18.89 29.01
CA PRO A 67 -37.53 18.22 29.86
C PRO A 67 -36.90 17.53 31.05
N THR A 68 -37.49 17.72 32.25
CA THR A 68 -37.10 17.06 33.48
C THR A 68 -38.11 16.00 33.86
N VAL A 69 -37.65 14.87 34.37
CA VAL A 69 -38.52 13.77 34.83
C VAL A 69 -38.86 13.92 36.28
N PRO A 70 -40.14 14.04 36.67
CA PRO A 70 -40.55 14.11 38.09
C PRO A 70 -40.48 12.72 38.75
N GLY A 71 -40.09 12.67 40.04
CA GLY A 71 -40.03 11.43 40.84
C GLY A 71 -38.65 11.12 41.44
N ASP A 72 -38.54 10.17 42.39
CA ASP A 72 -37.28 9.84 43.09
C ASP A 72 -36.52 8.63 42.54
N ASN A 73 -37.01 7.98 41.49
CA ASN A 73 -36.37 6.80 40.91
C ASN A 73 -35.15 7.18 40.07
N GLU A 74 -34.19 6.25 39.92
CA GLU A 74 -33.05 6.41 38.99
C GLU A 74 -33.55 6.61 37.58
N ILE A 75 -33.00 7.64 36.90
CA ILE A 75 -33.38 8.02 35.51
C ILE A 75 -32.34 7.50 34.54
N ASP A 76 -32.76 6.81 33.51
CA ASP A 76 -31.96 6.42 32.40
C ASP A 76 -32.03 7.52 31.30
N THR A 77 -31.11 8.50 31.40
CA THR A 77 -31.03 9.64 30.46
C THR A 77 -30.56 9.15 29.09
N GLN A 78 -31.37 9.36 28.05
CA GLN A 78 -31.10 8.86 26.71
C GLN A 78 -30.42 9.92 25.84
N PRO A 79 -29.39 9.55 25.04
CA PRO A 79 -28.77 10.50 24.11
C PRO A 79 -29.69 10.76 22.89
N THR A 80 -29.88 12.04 22.55
CA THR A 80 -30.63 12.44 21.36
C THR A 80 -29.92 11.99 20.07
N LEU A 81 -30.67 11.88 18.99
CA LEU A 81 -30.14 11.56 17.66
C LEU A 81 -29.06 12.57 17.21
N GLY A 82 -29.23 13.86 17.55
CA GLY A 82 -28.24 14.91 17.27
C GLY A 82 -26.92 14.65 17.99
N PHE A 83 -26.97 14.30 19.28
CA PHE A 83 -25.80 13.93 20.05
C PHE A 83 -25.04 12.75 19.42
N GLN A 84 -25.77 11.68 19.09
CA GLN A 84 -25.18 10.49 18.47
C GLN A 84 -24.54 10.80 17.13
N ARG A 85 -25.20 11.59 16.27
CA ARG A 85 -24.68 12.00 14.95
C ARG A 85 -23.40 12.83 15.07
N VAL A 86 -23.30 13.73 16.04
CA VAL A 86 -22.10 14.51 16.28
C VAL A 86 -20.90 13.61 16.61
N ILE A 87 -21.07 12.66 17.51
CA ILE A 87 -20.00 11.72 17.87
C ILE A 87 -19.61 10.84 16.68
N GLN A 88 -20.56 10.29 15.97
CA GLN A 88 -20.29 9.47 14.77
C GLN A 88 -19.56 10.27 13.69
N ARG A 89 -19.95 11.52 13.45
CA ARG A 89 -19.32 12.42 12.47
C ARG A 89 -17.88 12.74 12.87
N ALA A 90 -17.62 12.97 14.16
CA ALA A 90 -16.27 13.20 14.67
C ALA A 90 -15.37 11.97 14.44
N ILE A 91 -15.87 10.76 14.72
CA ILE A 91 -15.14 9.51 14.48
C ILE A 91 -14.84 9.32 13.00
N LEU A 92 -15.82 9.46 12.12
CA LEU A 92 -15.65 9.31 10.67
C LEU A 92 -14.64 10.33 10.10
N HIS A 93 -14.70 11.58 10.56
CA HIS A 93 -13.78 12.63 10.13
C HIS A 93 -12.33 12.34 10.53
N VAL A 94 -12.10 11.80 11.73
CA VAL A 94 -10.76 11.43 12.19
C VAL A 94 -10.23 10.22 11.44
N GLN A 95 -11.08 9.22 11.17
CA GLN A 95 -10.72 8.05 10.37
C GLN A 95 -10.33 8.43 8.93
N SER A 96 -11.09 9.33 8.29
CA SER A 96 -10.81 9.81 6.94
C SER A 96 -9.52 10.66 6.86
N SER A 97 -9.15 11.35 7.95
CA SER A 97 -7.94 12.19 8.02
C SER A 97 -6.68 11.42 8.48
N GLY A 98 -6.77 10.10 8.66
CA GLY A 98 -5.63 9.25 9.05
C GLY A 98 -5.12 9.43 10.48
N LYS A 99 -5.83 10.20 11.32
CA LYS A 99 -5.50 10.38 12.74
C LYS A 99 -5.98 9.18 13.57
N LYS A 100 -5.24 8.83 14.63
CA LYS A 100 -5.52 7.63 15.43
C LYS A 100 -6.55 7.84 16.54
N GLU A 101 -6.76 9.08 17.01
CA GLU A 101 -7.59 9.39 18.18
C GLU A 101 -8.50 10.59 17.93
N VAL A 102 -9.73 10.49 18.43
CA VAL A 102 -10.75 11.56 18.40
C VAL A 102 -10.62 12.37 19.68
N ASN A 103 -10.30 13.65 19.58
CA ASN A 103 -10.19 14.60 20.70
C ASN A 103 -11.38 15.57 20.79
N GLY A 104 -11.43 16.41 21.84
CA GLY A 104 -12.51 17.37 22.06
C GLY A 104 -12.65 18.40 20.92
N ALA A 105 -11.55 18.83 20.31
CA ALA A 105 -11.57 19.78 19.21
C ALA A 105 -12.19 19.18 17.93
N ASN A 106 -12.02 17.87 17.68
CA ASN A 106 -12.68 17.17 16.57
C ASN A 106 -14.21 17.13 16.77
N VAL A 107 -14.66 16.90 18.00
CA VAL A 107 -16.09 16.91 18.36
C VAL A 107 -16.67 18.32 18.21
N LEU A 108 -15.91 19.36 18.60
CA LEU A 108 -16.32 20.74 18.43
C LEU A 108 -16.56 21.08 16.94
N VAL A 109 -15.70 20.64 16.02
CA VAL A 109 -15.91 20.78 14.55
C VAL A 109 -17.16 20.03 14.10
N ALA A 110 -17.42 18.85 14.64
CA ALA A 110 -18.57 18.03 14.28
C ALA A 110 -19.90 18.65 14.73
N ILE A 111 -19.95 19.41 15.83
CA ILE A 111 -21.13 20.14 16.32
C ILE A 111 -21.65 21.10 15.26
N PHE A 112 -20.80 21.81 14.54
CA PHE A 112 -21.22 22.72 13.46
C PHE A 112 -21.96 22.02 12.30
N GLY A 113 -21.96 20.70 12.26
CA GLY A 113 -22.76 19.93 11.30
C GLY A 113 -24.23 19.80 11.66
N GLU A 114 -24.62 20.09 12.90
CA GLU A 114 -26.02 20.10 13.37
C GLU A 114 -26.55 21.53 13.32
N LYS A 115 -26.87 22.01 12.11
CA LYS A 115 -27.22 23.42 11.84
C LYS A 115 -28.42 23.93 12.64
N ASP A 116 -29.32 23.03 13.00
CA ASP A 116 -30.55 23.34 13.74
C ASP A 116 -30.36 23.28 15.27
N SER A 117 -29.16 23.00 15.78
CA SER A 117 -28.83 22.95 17.20
C SER A 117 -28.59 24.36 17.74
N HIS A 118 -29.12 24.65 18.94
CA HIS A 118 -28.81 25.89 19.66
C HIS A 118 -27.34 25.98 20.09
N ALA A 119 -26.63 24.85 20.18
CA ALA A 119 -25.18 24.85 20.40
C ALA A 119 -24.45 25.61 19.28
N VAL A 120 -24.83 25.38 18.01
CA VAL A 120 -24.27 26.11 16.85
C VAL A 120 -24.67 27.60 16.89
N TYR A 121 -25.92 27.90 17.25
CA TYR A 121 -26.38 29.28 17.39
C TYR A 121 -25.54 30.05 18.42
N PHE A 122 -25.26 29.49 19.59
CA PHE A 122 -24.44 30.17 20.60
C PHE A 122 -23.00 30.38 20.16
N LEU A 123 -22.39 29.44 19.45
CA LEU A 123 -21.08 29.60 18.87
C LEU A 123 -21.05 30.71 17.82
N GLN A 124 -22.05 30.76 16.93
CA GLN A 124 -22.18 31.78 15.90
C GLN A 124 -22.47 33.18 16.49
N LYS A 125 -23.28 33.25 17.56
CA LYS A 125 -23.56 34.51 18.29
C LYS A 125 -22.27 35.16 18.82
N GLN A 126 -21.24 34.36 19.14
CA GLN A 126 -19.92 34.84 19.51
C GLN A 126 -18.96 35.04 18.32
N GLY A 127 -19.47 34.94 17.10
CA GLY A 127 -18.68 35.14 15.89
C GLY A 127 -17.72 33.98 15.57
N ILE A 128 -17.94 32.81 16.14
CA ILE A 128 -17.12 31.62 15.90
C ILE A 128 -17.72 30.80 14.76
N THR A 129 -16.96 30.58 13.72
CA THR A 129 -17.36 29.76 12.59
C THR A 129 -16.64 28.41 12.59
N ARG A 130 -17.22 27.41 11.89
CA ARG A 130 -16.56 26.12 11.68
C ARG A 130 -15.16 26.29 11.10
N LEU A 131 -14.97 27.25 10.20
CA LEU A 131 -13.69 27.51 9.53
C LEU A 131 -12.63 28.00 10.51
N ASP A 132 -12.99 28.85 11.47
CA ASP A 132 -12.08 29.35 12.50
C ASP A 132 -11.51 28.19 13.32
N VAL A 133 -12.39 27.28 13.78
CA VAL A 133 -11.98 26.11 14.57
C VAL A 133 -11.14 25.16 13.74
N VAL A 134 -11.49 24.91 12.48
CA VAL A 134 -10.70 24.04 11.59
C VAL A 134 -9.32 24.65 11.31
N ASN A 135 -9.23 25.95 11.05
CA ASN A 135 -7.96 26.66 10.83
C ASN A 135 -7.04 26.58 12.05
N TYR A 136 -7.61 26.72 13.25
CA TYR A 136 -6.83 26.57 14.47
C TYR A 136 -6.30 25.13 14.65
N ILE A 137 -7.14 24.12 14.45
CA ILE A 137 -6.75 22.70 14.61
C ILE A 137 -5.72 22.25 13.55
N SER A 138 -5.82 22.79 12.33
CA SER A 138 -4.97 22.37 11.21
C SER A 138 -3.69 23.18 11.07
N HIS A 139 -3.72 24.46 11.42
CA HIS A 139 -2.65 25.41 11.14
C HIS A 139 -2.20 26.23 12.35
N GLY A 140 -2.84 26.10 13.52
CA GLY A 140 -2.52 26.88 14.71
C GLY A 140 -2.86 28.38 14.60
N ILE A 141 -3.67 28.77 13.62
CA ILE A 141 -3.99 30.19 13.36
C ILE A 141 -5.04 30.66 14.35
N SER A 142 -4.62 31.53 15.29
CA SER A 142 -5.49 32.17 16.26
C SER A 142 -6.11 33.45 15.71
N LYS A 143 -7.38 33.70 16.07
CA LYS A 143 -8.10 34.94 15.74
C LYS A 143 -7.69 36.13 16.62
N LEU A 144 -7.09 35.86 17.77
CA LEU A 144 -6.61 36.86 18.73
C LEU A 144 -5.10 37.05 18.57
N PRO A 145 -4.58 38.29 18.55
CA PRO A 145 -3.14 38.54 18.59
C PRO A 145 -2.58 38.08 19.93
N HIS A 146 -1.55 37.25 19.88
CA HIS A 146 -0.84 36.80 21.08
C HIS A 146 -0.23 37.99 21.83
N PRO A 147 -0.38 38.09 23.15
CA PRO A 147 0.43 39.02 23.93
C PRO A 147 1.88 38.50 23.92
N LYS A 148 2.76 39.25 23.29
CA LYS A 148 4.22 39.02 23.32
C LYS A 148 4.71 39.15 24.76
N ALA A 149 5.36 38.14 25.28
CA ALA A 149 6.20 38.23 26.45
C ALA A 149 7.32 39.24 26.14
N SER A 150 7.40 40.28 26.96
CA SER A 150 8.36 41.34 26.91
C SER A 150 9.79 40.85 27.13
N THR A 151 10.64 41.06 26.15
CA THR A 151 12.07 41.33 26.35
C THR A 151 12.43 42.54 25.50
N GLU A 152 12.97 43.54 26.19
CA GLU A 152 13.33 44.87 25.71
C GLU A 152 14.45 44.83 24.65
N GLY A 153 14.36 45.73 23.68
CA GLY A 153 15.51 46.09 22.84
C GLY A 153 15.16 46.44 21.39
N GLU A 154 14.75 47.68 21.19
CA GLU A 154 15.06 48.62 20.08
C GLU A 154 14.93 48.19 18.61
N HIS A 155 14.16 48.93 17.98
CA HIS A 155 14.09 49.57 16.66
C HIS A 155 12.78 49.31 15.89
N GLU A 156 11.94 50.36 15.94
CA GLU A 156 10.88 50.58 14.96
C GLU A 156 11.51 50.65 13.57
N ILE A 157 11.21 49.67 12.75
CA ILE A 157 11.25 49.82 11.30
C ILE A 157 9.81 49.61 10.84
N GLU A 158 9.21 50.69 10.38
CA GLU A 158 7.96 50.68 9.63
C GLU A 158 8.10 49.66 8.48
N HIS A 159 7.49 48.48 8.62
CA HIS A 159 7.23 47.64 7.48
C HIS A 159 6.00 48.20 6.76
N GLU A 160 6.26 49.02 5.75
CA GLU A 160 5.36 49.17 4.62
C GLU A 160 4.81 47.78 4.25
N GLN A 161 3.50 47.63 4.31
CA GLN A 161 2.79 46.50 3.69
C GLN A 161 3.06 46.60 2.18
N THR A 162 4.16 46.03 1.73
CA THR A 162 4.36 45.70 0.32
C THR A 162 3.24 44.75 -0.07
N GLN A 163 2.30 45.29 -0.85
CA GLN A 163 1.31 44.46 -1.56
C GLN A 163 2.10 43.48 -2.43
N THR A 164 2.33 42.29 -1.94
CA THR A 164 2.92 41.19 -2.72
C THR A 164 2.01 40.97 -3.93
N GLY A 165 2.58 41.09 -5.12
CA GLY A 165 1.83 40.99 -6.36
C GLY A 165 1.25 39.57 -6.56
N PRO A 166 0.19 39.41 -7.38
CA PRO A 166 -0.38 38.09 -7.67
C PRO A 166 0.65 37.05 -8.14
N LEU A 167 1.74 37.50 -8.78
CA LEU A 167 2.82 36.62 -9.23
C LEU A 167 3.58 36.01 -8.04
N GLU A 168 3.86 36.76 -7.00
CA GLU A 168 4.56 36.29 -5.80
C GLU A 168 3.69 35.40 -4.94
N ASN A 169 2.36 35.58 -4.97
CA ASN A 169 1.42 34.79 -4.18
C ASN A 169 1.11 33.43 -4.79
N TYR A 170 1.21 33.26 -6.11
CA TYR A 170 0.77 32.06 -6.83
C TYR A 170 1.86 31.42 -7.68
N THR A 171 3.11 31.94 -7.63
CA THR A 171 4.24 31.34 -8.32
C THR A 171 5.50 31.37 -7.45
N ILE A 172 6.37 30.39 -7.70
CA ILE A 172 7.69 30.30 -7.07
C ILE A 172 8.73 30.76 -8.08
N ASN A 173 9.53 31.77 -7.73
CA ASN A 173 10.63 32.24 -8.57
C ASN A 173 11.82 31.27 -8.44
N LEU A 174 12.06 30.44 -9.48
CA LEU A 174 13.13 29.45 -9.49
C LEU A 174 14.53 30.10 -9.54
N ASN A 175 14.68 31.25 -10.18
CA ASN A 175 15.98 31.94 -10.20
C ASN A 175 16.39 32.37 -8.78
N ASN A 176 15.44 32.86 -7.98
CA ASN A 176 15.72 33.22 -6.59
C ASN A 176 16.10 32.00 -5.74
N LEU A 177 15.45 30.84 -5.97
CA LEU A 177 15.83 29.60 -5.32
C LEU A 177 17.24 29.13 -5.75
N ALA A 178 17.60 29.34 -7.02
CA ALA A 178 18.93 29.03 -7.54
C ALA A 178 20.00 29.90 -6.87
N LEU A 179 19.75 31.24 -6.76
CA LEU A 179 20.64 32.18 -6.06
C LEU A 179 20.84 31.79 -4.58
N GLN A 180 19.80 31.29 -3.92
CA GLN A 180 19.87 30.83 -2.54
C GLN A 180 20.55 29.44 -2.40
N GLY A 181 20.97 28.82 -3.50
CA GLY A 181 21.57 27.48 -3.50
C GLY A 181 20.60 26.36 -3.13
N LYS A 182 19.29 26.59 -3.20
CA LYS A 182 18.25 25.61 -2.84
C LYS A 182 17.89 24.64 -3.97
N ILE A 183 18.31 24.94 -5.21
CA ILE A 183 18.08 24.06 -6.37
C ILE A 183 19.21 23.04 -6.49
N ASP A 184 18.84 21.79 -6.71
CA ASP A 184 19.77 20.68 -6.94
C ASP A 184 20.50 20.79 -8.29
N PRO A 185 21.75 20.30 -8.41
CA PRO A 185 22.44 20.30 -9.68
C PRO A 185 21.75 19.37 -10.68
N LEU A 186 21.51 19.88 -11.89
CA LEU A 186 21.03 19.05 -13.02
C LEU A 186 22.19 18.23 -13.57
N ILE A 187 22.03 16.92 -13.61
CA ILE A 187 23.05 15.98 -14.06
C ILE A 187 22.47 15.04 -15.10
N GLY A 188 23.18 14.88 -16.23
CA GLY A 188 22.82 13.90 -17.26
C GLY A 188 21.59 14.26 -18.10
N ARG A 189 21.20 15.54 -18.16
CA ARG A 189 20.03 16.03 -18.91
C ARG A 189 20.39 17.19 -19.85
N GLU A 190 21.63 17.25 -20.28
CA GLU A 190 22.14 18.34 -21.13
C GLU A 190 21.41 18.41 -22.46
N GLN A 191 21.11 17.28 -23.09
CA GLN A 191 20.43 17.21 -24.39
C GLN A 191 18.99 17.72 -24.31
N GLU A 192 18.25 17.31 -23.30
CA GLU A 192 16.87 17.74 -23.08
C GLU A 192 16.84 19.25 -22.75
N LEU A 193 17.77 19.72 -21.93
CA LEU A 193 17.88 21.13 -21.56
C LEU A 193 18.25 22.00 -22.76
N GLU A 194 19.21 21.59 -23.58
CA GLU A 194 19.53 22.28 -24.84
C GLU A 194 18.30 22.34 -25.77
N ARG A 195 17.55 21.26 -25.85
CA ARG A 195 16.33 21.22 -26.65
C ARG A 195 15.24 22.16 -26.10
N VAL A 196 15.12 22.30 -24.79
CA VAL A 196 14.24 23.29 -24.15
C VAL A 196 14.67 24.70 -24.53
N ILE A 197 15.96 25.02 -24.39
CA ILE A 197 16.54 26.33 -24.74
C ILE A 197 16.29 26.64 -26.23
N GLN A 198 16.62 25.73 -27.14
CA GLN A 198 16.35 25.86 -28.56
C GLN A 198 14.87 26.15 -28.85
N THR A 199 13.98 25.43 -28.17
CA THR A 199 12.54 25.60 -28.34
C THR A 199 12.08 26.98 -27.88
N LEU A 200 12.52 27.46 -26.73
CA LEU A 200 12.20 28.78 -26.19
C LEU A 200 12.67 29.93 -27.09
N CYS A 201 13.75 29.74 -27.85
CA CYS A 201 14.28 30.73 -28.80
C CYS A 201 13.55 30.71 -30.16
N ARG A 202 12.61 29.80 -30.41
CA ARG A 202 11.89 29.72 -31.69
C ARG A 202 10.85 30.83 -31.82
N ARG A 203 10.60 31.25 -33.07
CA ARG A 203 9.54 32.24 -33.38
C ARG A 203 8.12 31.69 -33.23
N ARG A 204 7.94 30.38 -33.49
CA ARG A 204 6.65 29.67 -33.37
C ARG A 204 6.88 28.33 -32.70
N LYS A 205 5.88 27.78 -32.02
CA LYS A 205 5.99 26.59 -31.19
C LYS A 205 7.14 26.72 -30.18
N ASN A 206 7.22 27.87 -29.55
CA ASN A 206 8.25 28.25 -28.59
C ASN A 206 7.97 27.81 -27.17
N ASN A 207 6.95 26.96 -26.94
CA ASN A 207 6.62 26.40 -25.64
C ASN A 207 7.04 24.93 -25.62
N PRO A 208 8.09 24.55 -24.89
CA PRO A 208 8.45 23.14 -24.71
C PRO A 208 7.44 22.43 -23.82
N LEU A 209 7.12 21.20 -24.19
CA LEU A 209 6.32 20.27 -23.37
C LEU A 209 7.16 19.04 -23.04
N LEU A 210 7.56 18.92 -21.80
CA LEU A 210 8.31 17.77 -21.28
C LEU A 210 7.35 16.61 -21.07
N VAL A 211 7.54 15.53 -21.83
CA VAL A 211 6.67 14.34 -21.77
C VAL A 211 7.51 13.15 -21.33
N GLY A 212 7.12 12.51 -20.23
CA GLY A 212 7.83 11.36 -19.66
C GLY A 212 7.10 10.81 -18.45
N GLU A 213 7.45 9.62 -18.02
CA GLU A 213 6.83 8.99 -16.86
C GLU A 213 7.06 9.79 -15.55
N ALA A 214 6.28 9.50 -14.51
CA ALA A 214 6.47 10.13 -13.22
C ALA A 214 7.85 9.78 -12.64
N GLY A 215 8.53 10.74 -11.98
CA GLY A 215 9.82 10.51 -11.33
C GLY A 215 11.06 10.47 -12.24
N VAL A 216 10.93 10.74 -13.57
CA VAL A 216 12.10 10.77 -14.49
C VAL A 216 12.89 12.08 -14.47
N GLY A 217 12.48 13.08 -13.68
CA GLY A 217 13.19 14.34 -13.49
C GLY A 217 12.76 15.47 -14.43
N LYS A 218 11.48 15.53 -14.83
CA LYS A 218 10.94 16.62 -15.66
C LYS A 218 11.07 18.00 -14.98
N THR A 219 10.72 18.10 -13.72
CA THR A 219 10.80 19.33 -12.91
C THR A 219 12.24 19.82 -12.76
N ALA A 220 13.19 18.87 -12.58
CA ALA A 220 14.61 19.18 -12.48
C ALA A 220 15.18 19.86 -13.73
N ILE A 221 14.60 19.63 -14.93
CA ILE A 221 15.02 20.33 -16.15
C ILE A 221 14.64 21.81 -16.12
N ALA A 222 13.47 22.16 -15.58
CA ALA A 222 13.05 23.55 -15.41
C ALA A 222 13.89 24.27 -14.34
N GLU A 223 14.19 23.58 -13.25
CA GLU A 223 15.10 24.07 -12.19
C GLU A 223 16.53 24.25 -12.72
N GLY A 224 17.03 23.29 -13.50
CA GLY A 224 18.33 23.37 -14.16
C GLY A 224 18.42 24.53 -15.15
N LEU A 225 17.33 24.85 -15.87
CA LEU A 225 17.26 26.04 -16.72
C LEU A 225 17.42 27.32 -15.89
N ALA A 226 16.68 27.46 -14.79
CA ALA A 226 16.76 28.63 -13.91
C ALA A 226 18.17 28.78 -13.33
N ARG A 227 18.83 27.70 -12.98
CA ARG A 227 20.21 27.69 -12.48
C ARG A 227 21.20 28.17 -13.56
N ARG A 228 21.11 27.63 -14.80
CA ARG A 228 21.97 28.08 -15.90
C ARG A 228 21.77 29.59 -16.24
N VAL A 229 20.53 30.08 -16.13
CA VAL A 229 20.28 31.52 -16.27
C VAL A 229 21.06 32.33 -15.22
N VAL A 230 21.03 31.93 -13.97
CA VAL A 230 21.71 32.60 -12.84
C VAL A 230 23.24 32.49 -12.98
N GLU A 231 23.75 31.35 -13.44
CA GLU A 231 25.18 31.10 -13.66
C GLU A 231 25.71 31.75 -14.96
N ASN A 232 24.83 32.40 -15.76
CA ASN A 232 25.15 32.96 -17.09
C ASN A 232 25.67 31.98 -18.12
N GLU A 233 25.26 30.73 -17.99
CA GLU A 233 25.59 29.63 -18.93
C GLU A 233 24.51 29.43 -19.99
N ILE A 234 23.92 30.51 -20.50
CA ILE A 234 22.76 30.47 -21.39
C ILE A 234 22.98 31.48 -22.54
N PRO A 235 22.39 31.30 -23.75
CA PRO A 235 22.47 32.28 -24.83
C PRO A 235 21.92 33.64 -24.42
N GLU A 236 22.52 34.72 -24.96
CA GLU A 236 22.17 36.12 -24.66
C GLU A 236 20.66 36.43 -24.74
N ILE A 237 19.94 35.75 -25.63
CA ILE A 237 18.48 35.91 -25.82
C ILE A 237 17.69 35.55 -24.55
N LEU A 238 18.22 34.69 -23.71
CA LEU A 238 17.59 34.21 -22.46
C LEU A 238 18.35 34.69 -21.21
N ALA A 239 19.40 35.50 -21.35
CA ALA A 239 20.24 35.92 -20.22
C ALA A 239 19.47 36.66 -19.11
N LYS A 240 18.37 37.33 -19.46
CA LYS A 240 17.49 38.05 -18.52
C LYS A 240 16.24 37.24 -18.13
N ALA A 241 16.15 35.99 -18.59
CA ALA A 241 14.96 35.18 -18.35
C ALA A 241 14.75 34.87 -16.85
N THR A 242 13.52 34.96 -16.40
CA THR A 242 13.12 34.55 -15.04
C THR A 242 12.10 33.45 -15.14
N VAL A 243 12.39 32.27 -14.54
CA VAL A 243 11.52 31.09 -14.54
C VAL A 243 10.64 31.11 -13.30
N TYR A 244 9.34 31.13 -13.52
CA TYR A 244 8.31 31.09 -12.48
C TYR A 244 7.60 29.74 -12.52
N ALA A 245 7.67 28.97 -11.47
CA ALA A 245 6.90 27.73 -11.31
C ALA A 245 5.51 28.05 -10.76
N LEU A 246 4.46 27.63 -11.45
CA LEU A 246 3.08 27.85 -11.02
C LEU A 246 2.74 26.96 -9.82
N ASP A 247 2.30 27.56 -8.73
CA ASP A 247 1.83 26.84 -7.54
C ASP A 247 0.33 26.56 -7.65
N MET A 248 0.01 25.33 -8.06
CA MET A 248 -1.38 24.86 -8.18
C MET A 248 -2.09 24.81 -6.83
N GLY A 249 -1.37 24.50 -5.76
CA GLY A 249 -1.90 24.45 -4.41
C GLY A 249 -2.35 25.83 -3.94
N ALA A 250 -1.51 26.85 -4.11
CA ALA A 250 -1.82 28.24 -3.77
C ALA A 250 -2.98 28.80 -4.60
N LEU A 251 -3.05 28.44 -5.89
CA LEU A 251 -4.14 28.88 -6.78
C LEU A 251 -5.50 28.30 -6.35
N LEU A 252 -5.53 27.05 -5.87
CA LEU A 252 -6.74 26.35 -5.47
C LEU A 252 -7.12 26.59 -4.01
N ALA A 253 -6.18 26.96 -3.16
CA ALA A 253 -6.41 27.19 -1.74
C ALA A 253 -7.49 28.25 -1.49
N GLY A 254 -8.58 27.88 -0.78
CA GLY A 254 -9.66 28.77 -0.41
C GLY A 254 -10.60 29.21 -1.54
N THR A 255 -10.48 28.65 -2.76
CA THR A 255 -11.44 28.90 -3.83
C THR A 255 -12.71 28.09 -3.58
N LYS A 256 -13.85 28.78 -3.41
CA LYS A 256 -15.17 28.15 -3.28
C LYS A 256 -15.88 28.02 -4.63
N TYR A 257 -15.55 28.88 -5.57
CA TYR A 257 -16.20 28.96 -6.88
C TYR A 257 -15.16 28.93 -8.01
N ARG A 258 -15.53 28.39 -9.15
CA ARG A 258 -14.73 28.36 -10.38
C ARG A 258 -14.21 29.76 -10.77
N GLY A 259 -15.00 30.81 -10.56
CA GLY A 259 -14.62 32.19 -10.87
C GLY A 259 -13.42 32.70 -10.11
N ASP A 260 -13.24 32.29 -8.86
CA ASP A 260 -12.11 32.74 -8.02
C ASP A 260 -10.78 32.24 -8.59
N PHE A 261 -10.72 30.98 -8.98
CA PHE A 261 -9.57 30.37 -9.63
C PHE A 261 -9.25 31.04 -10.97
N GLU A 262 -10.27 31.24 -11.83
CA GLU A 262 -10.10 31.89 -13.13
C GLU A 262 -9.58 33.31 -12.97
N GLN A 263 -10.06 34.05 -11.97
CA GLN A 263 -9.61 35.41 -11.68
C GLN A 263 -8.15 35.44 -11.21
N ARG A 264 -7.74 34.55 -10.32
CA ARG A 264 -6.35 34.40 -9.85
C ARG A 264 -5.42 34.07 -11.01
N LEU A 265 -5.75 33.05 -11.80
CA LEU A 265 -4.95 32.68 -12.97
C LEU A 265 -4.85 33.83 -14.00
N LYS A 266 -5.96 34.55 -14.26
CA LYS A 266 -5.94 35.76 -15.10
C LYS A 266 -4.99 36.83 -14.59
N SER A 267 -4.97 37.09 -13.27
CA SER A 267 -4.07 38.08 -12.68
C SER A 267 -2.60 37.70 -12.83
N VAL A 268 -2.26 36.41 -12.62
CA VAL A 268 -0.89 35.90 -12.87
C VAL A 268 -0.51 36.03 -14.33
N LEU A 269 -1.37 35.60 -15.26
CA LEU A 269 -1.10 35.68 -16.70
C LEU A 269 -0.97 37.14 -17.19
N LYS A 270 -1.68 38.10 -16.58
CA LYS A 270 -1.56 39.52 -16.89
C LYS A 270 -0.18 40.03 -16.50
N GLN A 271 0.29 39.76 -15.29
CA GLN A 271 1.63 40.21 -14.84
C GLN A 271 2.76 39.53 -15.64
N LEU A 272 2.61 38.23 -16.00
CA LEU A 272 3.59 37.58 -16.85
C LEU A 272 3.68 38.20 -18.27
N LYS A 273 2.56 38.67 -18.81
CA LYS A 273 2.57 39.38 -20.12
C LYS A 273 3.26 40.73 -20.07
N GLU A 274 3.27 41.40 -18.93
CA GLU A 274 3.97 42.67 -18.71
C GLU A 274 5.50 42.49 -18.61
N ASN A 275 5.96 41.25 -18.35
CA ASN A 275 7.38 40.90 -18.29
C ASN A 275 7.75 39.94 -19.47
N PRO A 276 8.34 40.48 -20.55
CA PRO A 276 8.67 39.68 -21.75
C PRO A 276 9.76 38.63 -21.54
N ASP A 277 10.53 38.74 -20.45
CA ASP A 277 11.58 37.79 -20.08
C ASP A 277 11.09 36.71 -19.10
N ALA A 278 9.80 36.77 -18.71
CA ALA A 278 9.22 35.73 -17.84
C ALA A 278 8.93 34.42 -18.60
N ILE A 279 9.30 33.33 -17.99
CA ILE A 279 9.00 31.95 -18.45
C ILE A 279 8.16 31.31 -17.37
N LEU A 280 6.94 30.85 -17.72
CA LEU A 280 6.05 30.12 -16.81
C LEU A 280 6.30 28.61 -16.92
N PHE A 281 6.71 27.97 -15.84
CA PHE A 281 6.75 26.52 -15.73
C PHE A 281 5.46 26.02 -15.07
N ILE A 282 4.81 25.04 -15.70
CA ILE A 282 3.60 24.39 -15.20
C ILE A 282 3.87 22.90 -15.12
N ASP A 283 4.04 22.41 -13.90
CA ASP A 283 4.10 20.97 -13.67
C ASP A 283 2.69 20.37 -13.76
N GLU A 284 2.60 19.13 -14.22
CA GLU A 284 1.34 18.44 -14.46
C GLU A 284 0.30 19.31 -15.22
N ILE A 285 0.74 19.96 -16.29
CA ILE A 285 -0.08 20.92 -17.06
C ILE A 285 -1.44 20.35 -17.50
N HIS A 286 -1.56 19.04 -17.57
CA HIS A 286 -2.81 18.34 -17.87
C HIS A 286 -3.90 18.60 -16.84
N THR A 287 -3.56 18.90 -15.58
CA THR A 287 -4.51 19.24 -14.53
C THR A 287 -5.28 20.53 -14.81
N LEU A 288 -4.63 21.47 -15.49
CA LEU A 288 -5.24 22.73 -15.93
C LEU A 288 -6.08 22.60 -17.22
N ILE A 289 -5.76 21.62 -18.06
CA ILE A 289 -6.29 21.53 -19.43
C ILE A 289 -7.39 20.49 -19.55
N GLY A 290 -7.31 19.40 -18.81
CA GLY A 290 -8.13 18.19 -19.04
C GLY A 290 -9.23 17.88 -18.04
N ALA A 291 -9.29 18.60 -16.98
CA ALA A 291 -10.18 18.33 -15.87
C ALA A 291 -11.69 18.58 -16.15
N GLY A 292 -12.07 18.97 -17.36
CA GLY A 292 -13.45 19.38 -17.71
C GLY A 292 -14.37 18.32 -18.31
N ALA A 293 -13.87 17.14 -18.68
CA ALA A 293 -14.63 16.25 -19.55
C ALA A 293 -15.32 15.04 -18.88
N ALA A 294 -14.94 14.64 -17.65
CA ALA A 294 -15.39 13.37 -17.09
C ALA A 294 -16.19 13.41 -15.78
N SER A 295 -16.24 14.54 -15.05
CA SER A 295 -17.08 14.65 -13.85
C SER A 295 -17.50 16.10 -13.65
N GLY A 296 -18.80 16.34 -13.55
CA GLY A 296 -19.45 17.65 -13.55
C GLY A 296 -18.96 18.66 -12.50
N GLY A 297 -17.78 19.24 -12.68
CA GLY A 297 -17.26 20.26 -11.77
C GLY A 297 -15.81 20.67 -11.94
N THR A 298 -15.10 20.24 -12.96
CA THR A 298 -13.67 20.45 -13.10
C THR A 298 -13.29 21.72 -13.85
N LEU A 299 -12.18 22.32 -13.43
CA LEU A 299 -11.60 23.60 -13.81
C LEU A 299 -11.03 23.53 -15.25
N ASP A 300 -11.68 24.08 -16.24
CA ASP A 300 -11.14 24.22 -17.60
C ASP A 300 -10.44 25.56 -17.78
N ALA A 301 -9.14 25.61 -17.43
CA ALA A 301 -8.29 26.77 -17.64
C ALA A 301 -7.75 26.87 -19.08
N SER A 302 -8.04 25.90 -19.93
CA SER A 302 -7.53 25.88 -21.30
C SER A 302 -7.95 27.12 -22.10
N ASN A 303 -9.16 27.62 -21.86
CA ASN A 303 -9.70 28.82 -22.51
C ASN A 303 -8.96 30.11 -22.11
N LEU A 304 -8.29 30.14 -20.94
CA LEU A 304 -7.47 31.27 -20.48
C LEU A 304 -6.03 31.19 -21.02
N LEU A 305 -5.48 29.98 -21.08
CA LEU A 305 -4.10 29.75 -21.56
C LEU A 305 -4.00 29.83 -23.08
N LYS A 306 -4.98 29.32 -23.83
CA LYS A 306 -4.98 29.30 -25.31
C LYS A 306 -4.73 30.69 -25.95
N PRO A 307 -5.38 31.77 -25.54
CA PRO A 307 -5.11 33.10 -26.09
C PRO A 307 -3.71 33.62 -25.75
N ALA A 308 -3.24 33.42 -24.50
CA ALA A 308 -1.93 33.83 -24.05
C ALA A 308 -0.78 33.15 -24.79
N LEU A 309 -0.90 31.85 -25.01
CA LEU A 309 0.04 31.03 -25.78
C LEU A 309 -0.03 31.36 -27.29
N SER A 310 -1.21 31.77 -27.80
CA SER A 310 -1.41 32.10 -29.22
C SER A 310 -0.76 33.38 -29.64
N SER A 311 -0.78 34.40 -28.79
CA SER A 311 -0.20 35.71 -29.04
C SER A 311 1.34 35.71 -29.06
N GLY A 312 1.98 34.62 -28.59
CA GLY A 312 3.43 34.53 -28.42
C GLY A 312 3.98 35.41 -27.31
N GLN A 313 3.09 36.08 -26.53
CA GLN A 313 3.43 36.97 -25.44
C GLN A 313 3.80 36.22 -24.15
N LEU A 314 3.46 34.94 -24.06
CA LEU A 314 3.79 34.09 -22.93
C LEU A 314 4.70 32.96 -23.40
N LYS A 315 5.85 32.79 -22.75
CA LYS A 315 6.70 31.60 -22.86
C LYS A 315 6.31 30.65 -21.74
N CYS A 316 6.00 29.40 -22.09
CA CYS A 316 5.54 28.41 -21.14
C CYS A 316 6.29 27.08 -21.33
N ILE A 317 6.75 26.50 -20.24
CA ILE A 317 7.27 25.13 -20.18
C ILE A 317 6.20 24.28 -19.48
N GLY A 318 5.69 23.27 -20.14
CA GLY A 318 4.77 22.30 -19.52
C GLY A 318 5.45 20.98 -19.22
N ALA A 319 5.02 20.29 -18.17
CA ALA A 319 5.39 18.90 -17.90
C ALA A 319 4.14 18.03 -17.82
N THR A 320 4.19 16.81 -18.37
CA THR A 320 3.08 15.84 -18.33
C THR A 320 3.60 14.42 -18.51
N THR A 321 2.74 13.42 -18.28
CA THR A 321 3.08 12.01 -18.58
C THR A 321 2.66 11.61 -20.00
N TYR A 322 3.10 10.43 -20.46
CA TYR A 322 2.71 9.93 -21.78
C TYR A 322 1.22 9.64 -21.90
N THR A 323 0.61 9.19 -20.82
CA THR A 323 -0.81 8.84 -20.76
C THR A 323 -1.68 10.08 -20.92
N GLU A 324 -1.41 11.13 -20.16
CA GLU A 324 -2.14 12.39 -20.21
C GLU A 324 -1.83 13.16 -21.52
N TYR A 325 -0.62 13.08 -22.03
CA TYR A 325 -0.29 13.64 -23.32
C TYR A 325 -1.20 13.08 -24.44
N ARG A 326 -1.35 11.75 -24.51
CA ARG A 326 -2.22 11.10 -25.48
C ARG A 326 -3.70 11.41 -25.27
N SER A 327 -4.15 11.40 -24.02
CA SER A 327 -5.55 11.58 -23.68
C SER A 327 -6.05 13.01 -23.89
N ILE A 328 -5.21 14.01 -23.68
CA ILE A 328 -5.56 15.45 -23.63
C ILE A 328 -4.92 16.22 -24.77
N PHE A 329 -3.57 16.23 -24.88
CA PHE A 329 -2.87 17.10 -25.83
C PHE A 329 -2.99 16.66 -27.29
N GLU A 330 -2.98 15.36 -27.58
CA GLU A 330 -3.17 14.86 -28.93
C GLU A 330 -4.58 15.13 -29.47
N LYS A 331 -5.57 15.13 -28.58
CA LYS A 331 -6.96 15.42 -28.93
C LYS A 331 -7.24 16.91 -29.13
N ASP A 332 -6.50 17.80 -28.46
CA ASP A 332 -6.63 19.24 -28.62
C ASP A 332 -5.62 19.79 -29.64
N HIS A 333 -6.03 19.84 -30.91
CA HIS A 333 -5.21 20.36 -31.99
C HIS A 333 -4.77 21.84 -31.80
N ALA A 334 -5.46 22.62 -30.98
CA ALA A 334 -5.10 24.01 -30.72
C ALA A 334 -3.89 24.09 -29.78
N LEU A 335 -3.80 23.22 -28.81
CA LEU A 335 -2.66 23.11 -27.90
C LEU A 335 -1.45 22.42 -28.54
N SER A 336 -1.67 21.30 -29.24
CA SER A 336 -0.59 20.53 -29.87
C SER A 336 0.20 21.34 -30.91
N ARG A 337 -0.43 22.33 -31.56
CA ARG A 337 0.25 23.23 -32.49
C ARG A 337 1.11 24.30 -31.82
N ARG A 338 0.95 24.53 -30.52
CA ARG A 338 1.65 25.58 -29.75
C ARG A 338 2.77 25.06 -28.89
N PHE A 339 2.70 23.80 -28.53
CA PHE A 339 3.73 23.13 -27.76
C PHE A 339 4.65 22.30 -28.66
N GLN A 340 5.92 22.27 -28.31
CA GLN A 340 6.91 21.35 -28.90
C GLN A 340 7.15 20.22 -27.89
N LYS A 341 6.76 19.00 -28.24
CA LYS A 341 7.04 17.81 -27.44
C LYS A 341 8.55 17.57 -27.34
N ILE A 342 9.00 17.32 -26.12
CA ILE A 342 10.36 16.89 -25.77
C ILE A 342 10.19 15.64 -24.89
N ASP A 343 10.65 14.50 -25.38
CA ASP A 343 10.57 13.25 -24.63
C ASP A 343 11.67 13.24 -23.57
N VAL A 344 11.26 12.92 -22.32
CA VAL A 344 12.15 12.76 -21.17
C VAL A 344 12.09 11.28 -20.75
N ASN A 345 13.06 10.53 -21.21
CA ASN A 345 13.13 9.09 -20.95
C ASN A 345 13.69 8.80 -19.55
N GLU A 346 13.40 7.60 -19.03
CA GLU A 346 14.02 7.10 -17.81
C GLU A 346 15.54 7.00 -18.03
N PRO A 347 16.38 7.56 -17.12
CA PRO A 347 17.83 7.47 -17.24
C PRO A 347 18.31 6.03 -17.02
N SER A 348 19.43 5.70 -17.65
CA SER A 348 20.10 4.43 -17.42
C SER A 348 20.64 4.32 -15.98
N GLN A 349 20.98 3.11 -15.56
CA GLN A 349 21.58 2.89 -14.23
C GLN A 349 22.90 3.66 -14.08
N ALA A 350 23.70 3.77 -15.14
CA ALA A 350 24.95 4.51 -15.12
C ALA A 350 24.73 6.02 -14.93
N GLU A 351 23.81 6.60 -15.68
CA GLU A 351 23.41 8.02 -15.54
C GLU A 351 22.81 8.29 -14.15
N THR A 352 21.94 7.39 -13.66
CA THR A 352 21.37 7.51 -12.32
C THR A 352 22.45 7.47 -11.22
N LEU A 353 23.48 6.65 -11.37
CA LEU A 353 24.59 6.62 -10.42
C LEU A 353 25.34 7.97 -10.39
N GLU A 354 25.54 8.62 -11.54
CA GLU A 354 26.15 9.95 -11.60
C GLU A 354 25.24 11.00 -10.96
N ILE A 355 23.92 10.92 -11.18
CA ILE A 355 22.93 11.77 -10.49
C ILE A 355 23.06 11.62 -8.96
N LEU A 356 23.05 10.39 -8.44
CA LEU A 356 23.22 10.15 -7.01
C LEU A 356 24.55 10.66 -6.46
N LYS A 357 25.65 10.54 -7.21
CA LYS A 357 26.95 11.09 -6.82
C LYS A 357 26.92 12.61 -6.70
N GLY A 358 26.25 13.29 -7.61
CA GLY A 358 26.12 14.74 -7.56
C GLY A 358 25.19 15.24 -6.45
N LEU A 359 24.15 14.49 -6.10
CA LEU A 359 23.25 14.81 -5.00
C LEU A 359 23.79 14.39 -3.62
N LYS A 360 24.77 13.50 -3.58
CA LYS A 360 25.33 12.89 -2.37
C LYS A 360 25.64 13.91 -1.27
N THR A 361 26.36 14.98 -1.59
CA THR A 361 26.79 15.99 -0.62
C THR A 361 25.63 16.68 0.08
N ARG A 362 24.54 16.89 -0.62
CA ARG A 362 23.33 17.51 -0.06
C ARG A 362 22.59 16.59 0.91
N PHE A 363 22.41 15.32 0.51
CA PHE A 363 21.82 14.31 1.41
C PHE A 363 22.71 14.03 2.63
N GLU A 364 24.05 14.00 2.46
CA GLU A 364 25.00 13.88 3.56
C GLU A 364 24.90 15.04 4.54
N ALA A 365 24.80 16.26 4.05
CA ALA A 365 24.61 17.46 4.87
C ALA A 365 23.27 17.47 5.59
N HIS A 366 22.18 17.06 4.88
CA HIS A 366 20.84 17.04 5.44
C HIS A 366 20.70 16.01 6.58
N HIS A 367 21.22 14.80 6.38
CA HIS A 367 21.07 13.70 7.35
C HIS A 367 22.21 13.63 8.37
N GLY A 368 23.33 14.36 8.16
CA GLY A 368 24.50 14.31 9.04
C GLY A 368 25.27 12.99 8.98
N ILE A 369 25.24 12.29 7.86
CA ILE A 369 25.83 10.97 7.62
C ILE A 369 26.67 10.98 6.33
N LYS A 370 27.36 9.88 6.04
CA LYS A 370 28.09 9.67 4.78
C LYS A 370 27.59 8.44 4.05
N TYR A 371 27.57 8.48 2.72
CA TYR A 371 27.25 7.33 1.88
C TYR A 371 28.52 6.77 1.23
N SER A 372 28.73 5.45 1.33
CA SER A 372 29.81 4.79 0.59
C SER A 372 29.48 4.70 -0.90
N ALA A 373 30.50 4.61 -1.76
CA ALA A 373 30.28 4.40 -3.19
C ALA A 373 29.51 3.10 -3.48
N ALA A 374 29.75 2.06 -2.70
CA ALA A 374 29.01 0.81 -2.78
C ALA A 374 27.53 0.96 -2.40
N ALA A 375 27.20 1.83 -1.45
CA ALA A 375 25.79 2.12 -1.10
C ALA A 375 25.04 2.76 -2.25
N LEU A 376 25.62 3.78 -2.92
CA LEU A 376 25.02 4.44 -4.06
C LEU A 376 24.81 3.48 -5.24
N SER A 377 25.83 2.68 -5.57
CA SER A 377 25.72 1.66 -6.63
C SER A 377 24.63 0.64 -6.30
N SER A 378 24.56 0.18 -5.05
CA SER A 378 23.53 -0.77 -4.60
C SER A 378 22.13 -0.14 -4.59
N ALA A 379 21.99 1.14 -4.26
CA ALA A 379 20.71 1.84 -4.32
C ALA A 379 20.15 1.86 -5.74
N VAL A 380 20.97 2.11 -6.75
CA VAL A 380 20.56 2.08 -8.17
C VAL A 380 20.23 0.65 -8.62
N GLU A 381 21.11 -0.30 -8.38
CA GLU A 381 20.94 -1.69 -8.80
C GLU A 381 19.68 -2.33 -8.17
N LEU A 382 19.55 -2.21 -6.85
CA LEU A 382 18.48 -2.86 -6.11
C LEU A 382 17.14 -2.17 -6.31
N SER A 383 17.09 -0.83 -6.40
CA SER A 383 15.84 -0.14 -6.74
C SER A 383 15.35 -0.47 -8.14
N THR A 384 16.28 -0.61 -9.11
CA THR A 384 15.92 -1.04 -10.47
C THR A 384 15.34 -2.45 -10.48
N ARG A 385 15.92 -3.34 -9.68
CA ARG A 385 15.54 -4.76 -9.65
C ARG A 385 14.26 -5.02 -8.88
N TYR A 386 14.04 -4.31 -7.77
CA TYR A 386 13.01 -4.65 -6.79
C TYR A 386 11.87 -3.63 -6.68
N ILE A 387 12.09 -2.37 -7.08
CA ILE A 387 11.06 -1.33 -7.09
C ILE A 387 10.64 -1.10 -8.54
N THR A 388 9.56 -1.78 -8.96
CA THR A 388 9.11 -1.81 -10.35
C THR A 388 7.96 -0.88 -10.66
N ASP A 389 7.31 -0.33 -9.64
CA ASP A 389 6.17 0.60 -9.73
C ASP A 389 6.59 2.07 -9.92
N ARG A 390 7.88 2.37 -9.83
CA ARG A 390 8.47 3.71 -9.97
C ARG A 390 9.65 3.71 -10.94
N HIS A 391 10.03 4.91 -11.40
CA HIS A 391 11.11 5.09 -12.38
C HIS A 391 12.36 5.69 -11.75
N LEU A 392 13.51 5.44 -12.41
CA LEU A 392 14.75 6.14 -12.10
C LEU A 392 14.66 7.60 -12.58
N PRO A 393 15.34 8.56 -11.93
CA PRO A 393 16.21 8.39 -10.76
C PRO A 393 15.46 8.41 -9.42
N ASP A 394 14.17 8.78 -9.41
CA ASP A 394 13.37 9.07 -8.22
C ASP A 394 13.41 7.93 -7.19
N LYS A 395 13.12 6.69 -7.63
CA LYS A 395 13.16 5.52 -6.74
C LYS A 395 14.53 5.25 -6.10
N ALA A 396 15.62 5.61 -6.77
CA ALA A 396 16.97 5.44 -6.21
C ALA A 396 17.32 6.58 -5.24
N ILE A 397 16.82 7.79 -5.51
CA ILE A 397 16.91 8.95 -4.62
C ILE A 397 16.13 8.67 -3.33
N ASP A 398 14.88 8.17 -3.44
CA ASP A 398 14.08 7.80 -2.28
C ASP A 398 14.78 6.77 -1.37
N VAL A 399 15.44 5.78 -1.97
CA VAL A 399 16.20 4.76 -1.21
C VAL A 399 17.32 5.38 -0.38
N ILE A 400 18.10 6.31 -0.93
CA ILE A 400 19.20 6.96 -0.17
C ILE A 400 18.66 7.94 0.87
N ASP A 401 17.58 8.64 0.57
CA ASP A 401 16.93 9.57 1.49
C ASP A 401 16.32 8.82 2.69
N GLU A 402 15.57 7.74 2.43
CA GLU A 402 14.99 6.90 3.50
C GLU A 402 16.09 6.21 4.34
N ALA A 403 17.22 5.80 3.72
CA ALA A 403 18.37 5.27 4.45
C ALA A 403 18.96 6.31 5.42
N GLY A 404 19.06 7.55 4.99
CA GLY A 404 19.48 8.67 5.83
C GLY A 404 18.51 8.97 6.96
N ALA A 405 17.24 9.06 6.64
CA ALA A 405 16.16 9.32 7.59
C ALA A 405 16.07 8.22 8.66
N ALA A 406 16.21 6.95 8.26
CA ALA A 406 16.20 5.81 9.19
C ALA A 406 17.31 5.92 10.27
N GLN A 407 18.49 6.43 9.91
CA GLN A 407 19.56 6.64 10.90
C GLN A 407 19.24 7.78 11.88
N ARG A 408 18.56 8.84 11.43
CA ARG A 408 18.21 9.97 12.32
C ARG A 408 17.22 9.60 13.41
N ILE A 409 16.34 8.63 13.17
CA ILE A 409 15.34 8.16 14.13
C ILE A 409 15.97 7.28 15.21
N LEU A 410 17.13 6.65 14.95
CA LEU A 410 17.80 5.80 15.91
C LEU A 410 18.40 6.60 17.08
N PRO A 411 18.47 6.03 18.30
CA PRO A 411 19.21 6.62 19.40
C PRO A 411 20.68 6.89 19.01
N LYS A 412 21.24 8.00 19.46
CA LYS A 412 22.62 8.43 19.11
C LYS A 412 23.68 7.34 19.27
N SER A 413 23.52 6.43 20.23
CA SER A 413 24.41 5.29 20.47
C SER A 413 24.37 4.21 19.38
N ARG A 414 23.30 4.16 18.58
CA ARG A 414 23.10 3.17 17.50
C ARG A 414 23.18 3.78 16.11
N GLN A 415 23.33 5.11 16.00
CA GLN A 415 23.44 5.80 14.71
C GLN A 415 24.78 5.46 14.04
N LYS A 416 24.72 5.01 12.80
CA LYS A 416 25.89 4.81 11.95
C LYS A 416 26.23 6.14 11.24
N LYS A 417 27.50 6.50 11.23
CA LYS A 417 27.99 7.68 10.48
C LYS A 417 28.21 7.39 9.00
N LEU A 418 28.35 6.14 8.62
CA LEU A 418 28.58 5.69 7.24
C LEU A 418 27.53 4.64 6.87
N ILE A 419 26.79 4.91 5.80
CA ILE A 419 25.85 3.97 5.21
C ILE A 419 26.58 3.09 4.19
N GLY A 420 26.46 1.78 4.41
CA GLY A 420 27.03 0.75 3.55
C GLY A 420 25.98 0.08 2.66
N LYS A 421 26.44 -0.94 1.93
CA LYS A 421 25.58 -1.76 1.06
C LYS A 421 24.46 -2.45 1.84
N THR A 422 24.76 -3.02 3.01
CA THR A 422 23.79 -3.74 3.85
C THR A 422 22.65 -2.86 4.35
N ASP A 423 22.94 -1.59 4.65
CA ASP A 423 21.91 -0.65 5.09
C ASP A 423 20.93 -0.34 3.95
N ILE A 424 21.43 -0.20 2.72
CA ILE A 424 20.61 -0.03 1.51
C ILE A 424 19.79 -1.29 1.23
N GLU A 425 20.36 -2.48 1.38
CA GLU A 425 19.65 -3.76 1.22
C GLU A 425 18.44 -3.84 2.17
N GLU A 426 18.59 -3.44 3.43
CA GLU A 426 17.51 -3.40 4.42
C GLU A 426 16.41 -2.40 4.05
N ILE A 427 16.78 -1.22 3.56
CA ILE A 427 15.81 -0.20 3.13
C ILE A 427 15.04 -0.66 1.90
N VAL A 428 15.74 -1.14 0.87
CA VAL A 428 15.07 -1.67 -0.33
C VAL A 428 14.15 -2.83 0.01
N ALA A 429 14.56 -3.74 0.90
CA ALA A 429 13.73 -4.83 1.40
C ALA A 429 12.42 -4.30 2.02
N ARG A 430 12.51 -3.23 2.80
CA ARG A 430 11.35 -2.60 3.43
C ARG A 430 10.42 -1.91 2.42
N ILE A 431 10.97 -1.11 1.51
CA ILE A 431 10.20 -0.40 0.47
C ILE A 431 9.51 -1.41 -0.46
N ALA A 432 10.26 -2.39 -0.96
CA ALA A 432 9.76 -3.41 -1.88
C ALA A 432 8.94 -4.51 -1.17
N ARG A 433 8.81 -4.47 0.17
CA ARG A 433 8.12 -5.48 1.00
C ARG A 433 8.65 -6.90 0.79
N ILE A 434 9.97 -7.02 0.71
CA ILE A 434 10.68 -8.29 0.51
C ILE A 434 11.39 -8.63 1.82
N PRO A 435 11.47 -9.91 2.22
CA PRO A 435 12.33 -10.31 3.32
C PRO A 435 13.78 -9.86 3.08
N SER A 436 14.39 -9.21 4.07
CA SER A 436 15.75 -8.66 3.96
C SER A 436 16.81 -9.72 3.58
N GLN A 437 16.54 -10.98 3.91
CA GLN A 437 17.38 -12.13 3.54
C GLN A 437 17.51 -12.34 2.03
N HIS A 438 16.54 -11.90 1.21
CA HIS A 438 16.57 -12.04 -0.25
C HIS A 438 17.33 -10.94 -0.97
N VAL A 439 17.51 -9.82 -0.32
CA VAL A 439 18.29 -8.69 -0.87
C VAL A 439 19.78 -8.87 -0.52
N SER A 440 20.07 -9.58 0.56
CA SER A 440 21.43 -9.86 1.03
C SER A 440 22.01 -11.16 0.48
N ALA A 441 23.33 -11.32 0.55
CA ALA A 441 24.07 -12.53 0.11
C ALA A 441 23.69 -13.82 0.87
N ASN A 442 22.83 -13.76 1.90
CA ASN A 442 22.38 -14.91 2.70
C ASN A 442 21.35 -15.84 1.98
N ASP A 443 20.81 -15.42 0.83
CA ASP A 443 19.91 -16.26 0.00
C ASP A 443 20.59 -17.59 -0.41
N LYS A 444 21.92 -17.59 -0.51
CA LYS A 444 22.69 -18.79 -0.82
C LYS A 444 22.56 -19.91 0.23
N GLY A 445 22.40 -19.54 1.50
CA GLY A 445 22.21 -20.50 2.61
C GLY A 445 20.86 -21.21 2.54
N ALA A 446 19.78 -20.45 2.35
CA ALA A 446 18.43 -21.00 2.20
C ALA A 446 18.31 -21.90 0.97
N LEU A 447 18.86 -21.49 -0.18
CA LEU A 447 18.87 -22.28 -1.40
C LEU A 447 19.73 -23.56 -1.28
N LYS A 448 20.83 -23.51 -0.52
CA LYS A 448 21.68 -24.69 -0.28
C LYS A 448 20.93 -25.78 0.49
N ASN A 449 20.17 -25.38 1.50
CA ASN A 449 19.46 -26.26 2.41
C ASN A 449 18.03 -26.60 1.93
N LEU A 450 17.51 -25.92 0.91
CA LEU A 450 16.12 -26.02 0.44
C LEU A 450 15.63 -27.46 0.26
N GLU A 451 16.43 -28.29 -0.39
CA GLU A 451 16.09 -29.69 -0.65
C GLU A 451 15.98 -30.49 0.65
N ARG A 452 16.91 -30.31 1.58
CA ARG A 452 16.90 -30.98 2.88
C ARG A 452 15.68 -30.54 3.70
N ASP A 453 15.42 -29.25 3.73
CA ASP A 453 14.36 -28.65 4.55
C ASP A 453 12.97 -29.06 4.03
N LEU A 454 12.80 -29.14 2.70
CA LEU A 454 11.59 -29.67 2.09
C LEU A 454 11.39 -31.17 2.38
N LYS A 455 12.45 -32.00 2.25
CA LYS A 455 12.40 -33.46 2.54
C LYS A 455 12.12 -33.75 4.01
N ALA A 456 12.49 -32.85 4.92
CA ALA A 456 12.22 -33.00 6.35
C ALA A 456 10.73 -32.87 6.70
N VAL A 457 9.94 -32.15 5.88
CA VAL A 457 8.55 -31.83 6.18
C VAL A 457 7.56 -32.53 5.24
N VAL A 458 7.96 -32.82 4.00
CA VAL A 458 7.14 -33.50 3.00
C VAL A 458 7.71 -34.88 2.72
N PHE A 459 6.96 -35.92 3.07
CA PHE A 459 7.41 -37.29 3.02
C PHE A 459 7.04 -37.97 1.70
N GLY A 460 7.91 -38.86 1.21
CA GLY A 460 7.66 -39.74 0.06
C GLY A 460 7.70 -39.07 -1.30
N GLN A 461 8.12 -37.82 -1.38
CA GLN A 461 8.20 -37.04 -2.64
C GLN A 461 9.63 -36.61 -2.98
N ASP A 462 10.65 -37.39 -2.57
CA ASP A 462 12.05 -37.05 -2.68
C ASP A 462 12.47 -36.62 -4.10
N LYS A 463 12.05 -37.43 -5.13
CA LYS A 463 12.36 -37.13 -6.52
C LYS A 463 11.71 -35.81 -7.01
N ALA A 464 10.46 -35.57 -6.60
CA ALA A 464 9.75 -34.34 -6.94
C ALA A 464 10.46 -33.12 -6.34
N ILE A 465 10.86 -33.22 -5.08
CA ILE A 465 11.61 -32.17 -4.35
C ILE A 465 12.98 -31.91 -4.98
N GLU A 466 13.71 -32.96 -5.38
CA GLU A 466 15.02 -32.85 -6.06
C GLU A 466 14.89 -32.07 -7.40
N VAL A 467 13.92 -32.44 -8.21
CA VAL A 467 13.65 -31.76 -9.50
C VAL A 467 13.32 -30.28 -9.25
N LEU A 468 12.43 -29.99 -8.30
CA LEU A 468 12.01 -28.65 -7.96
C LEU A 468 13.18 -27.81 -7.42
N ALA A 469 13.92 -28.34 -6.44
CA ALA A 469 15.05 -27.64 -5.83
C ALA A 469 16.15 -27.36 -6.85
N LYS A 470 16.44 -28.30 -7.77
CA LYS A 470 17.39 -28.09 -8.87
C LYS A 470 16.93 -26.98 -9.81
N ALA A 471 15.67 -26.99 -10.22
CA ALA A 471 15.10 -25.99 -11.12
C ALA A 471 15.11 -24.58 -10.48
N ILE A 472 14.75 -24.47 -9.20
CA ILE A 472 14.80 -23.20 -8.47
C ILE A 472 16.25 -22.70 -8.32
N LYS A 473 17.20 -23.57 -7.97
CA LYS A 473 18.62 -23.21 -7.89
C LYS A 473 19.15 -22.69 -9.24
N MET A 474 18.76 -23.34 -10.33
CA MET A 474 19.14 -22.91 -11.69
C MET A 474 18.53 -21.53 -12.05
N ALA A 475 17.26 -21.32 -11.78
CA ALA A 475 16.59 -20.03 -12.02
C ALA A 475 17.21 -18.89 -11.20
N ARG A 476 17.59 -19.16 -9.94
CA ARG A 476 18.22 -18.17 -9.04
C ARG A 476 19.71 -17.96 -9.28
N SER A 477 20.37 -18.79 -10.08
CA SER A 477 21.81 -18.64 -10.39
C SER A 477 22.15 -17.40 -11.23
N GLY A 478 21.13 -16.68 -11.74
CA GLY A 478 21.31 -15.53 -12.63
C GLY A 478 21.54 -15.90 -14.09
N LEU A 479 21.49 -17.19 -14.43
CA LEU A 479 21.62 -17.69 -15.81
C LEU A 479 20.27 -17.74 -16.56
N GLY A 480 19.17 -17.42 -15.87
CA GLY A 480 17.83 -17.34 -16.45
C GLY A 480 17.60 -16.06 -17.25
N ASN A 481 16.52 -16.03 -18.04
CA ASN A 481 16.12 -14.84 -18.80
C ASN A 481 15.51 -13.79 -17.83
N PRO A 482 16.08 -12.57 -17.72
CA PRO A 482 15.62 -11.56 -16.78
C PRO A 482 14.20 -11.03 -17.07
N GLY A 483 13.65 -11.31 -18.26
CA GLY A 483 12.29 -10.92 -18.65
C GLY A 483 11.21 -11.93 -18.29
N LYS A 484 11.53 -13.07 -17.66
CA LYS A 484 10.58 -14.13 -17.30
C LYS A 484 10.39 -14.27 -15.81
N PRO A 485 9.32 -14.93 -15.32
CA PRO A 485 9.18 -15.34 -13.92
C PRO A 485 10.40 -16.15 -13.44
N ILE A 486 10.59 -16.24 -12.11
CA ILE A 486 11.65 -17.07 -11.52
C ILE A 486 11.54 -18.52 -11.99
N GLY A 487 10.31 -19.03 -12.12
CA GLY A 487 10.05 -20.34 -12.69
C GLY A 487 8.56 -20.64 -12.75
N ALA A 488 8.17 -21.48 -13.70
CA ALA A 488 6.82 -21.98 -13.89
C ALA A 488 6.82 -23.51 -13.84
N TYR A 489 6.18 -24.07 -12.83
CA TYR A 489 6.22 -25.50 -12.51
C TYR A 489 4.82 -26.10 -12.54
N LEU A 490 4.69 -27.27 -13.18
CA LEU A 490 3.45 -28.07 -13.17
C LEU A 490 3.64 -29.26 -12.22
N PHE A 491 2.85 -29.33 -11.15
CA PHE A 491 2.81 -30.44 -10.21
C PHE A 491 1.68 -31.39 -10.62
N SER A 492 2.04 -32.58 -11.08
CA SER A 492 1.09 -33.63 -11.50
C SER A 492 1.06 -34.78 -10.50
N GLY A 493 -0.05 -35.49 -10.39
CA GLY A 493 -0.19 -36.64 -9.55
C GLY A 493 -1.52 -36.73 -8.78
N PRO A 494 -1.78 -37.81 -8.03
CA PRO A 494 -3.03 -38.01 -7.30
C PRO A 494 -3.37 -36.88 -6.32
N THR A 495 -4.65 -36.80 -5.94
CA THR A 495 -5.09 -35.89 -4.91
C THR A 495 -4.51 -36.27 -3.55
N GLY A 496 -4.21 -35.33 -2.68
CA GLY A 496 -3.80 -35.57 -1.30
C GLY A 496 -2.39 -36.13 -1.09
N VAL A 497 -1.53 -36.15 -2.12
CA VAL A 497 -0.14 -36.62 -2.02
C VAL A 497 0.88 -35.57 -1.59
N GLY A 498 0.42 -34.30 -1.31
CA GLY A 498 1.27 -33.25 -0.78
C GLY A 498 1.66 -32.16 -1.77
N LYS A 499 1.08 -32.04 -2.97
CA LYS A 499 1.38 -30.99 -3.98
C LYS A 499 1.27 -29.56 -3.40
N THR A 500 0.13 -29.27 -2.78
CA THR A 500 -0.13 -27.95 -2.14
C THR A 500 0.77 -27.73 -0.94
N GLU A 501 1.10 -28.79 -0.18
CA GLU A 501 2.00 -28.70 0.98
C GLU A 501 3.43 -28.37 0.56
N VAL A 502 3.95 -28.95 -0.54
CA VAL A 502 5.26 -28.59 -1.09
C VAL A 502 5.30 -27.11 -1.47
N ALA A 503 4.26 -26.59 -2.10
CA ALA A 503 4.19 -25.16 -2.45
C ALA A 503 4.20 -24.25 -1.21
N LYS A 504 3.47 -24.66 -0.15
CA LYS A 504 3.43 -23.95 1.14
C LYS A 504 4.79 -23.98 1.84
N GLN A 505 5.40 -25.13 1.91
CA GLN A 505 6.72 -25.29 2.55
C GLN A 505 7.84 -24.61 1.75
N LEU A 506 7.73 -24.57 0.43
CA LEU A 506 8.64 -23.80 -0.42
C LEU A 506 8.56 -22.31 -0.10
N ALA A 507 7.35 -21.76 -0.01
CA ALA A 507 7.14 -20.37 0.35
C ALA A 507 7.72 -20.07 1.74
N TYR A 508 7.47 -20.94 2.71
CA TYR A 508 8.01 -20.82 4.07
C TYR A 508 9.55 -20.88 4.10
N SER A 509 10.16 -21.86 3.44
CA SER A 509 11.64 -22.03 3.40
C SER A 509 12.34 -20.90 2.69
N LEU A 510 11.68 -20.26 1.71
CA LEU A 510 12.18 -19.09 1.04
C LEU A 510 11.81 -17.77 1.76
N GLY A 511 11.01 -17.82 2.84
CA GLY A 511 10.56 -16.62 3.57
C GLY A 511 9.69 -15.68 2.73
N ILE A 512 8.97 -16.19 1.74
CA ILE A 512 8.06 -15.44 0.86
C ILE A 512 6.62 -15.90 1.06
N GLU A 513 5.66 -15.08 0.66
CA GLU A 513 4.25 -15.43 0.83
C GLU A 513 3.74 -16.40 -0.23
N LEU A 514 2.72 -17.17 0.16
CA LEU A 514 1.96 -18.03 -0.74
C LEU A 514 0.66 -17.34 -1.14
N LEU A 515 0.50 -17.05 -2.42
CA LEU A 515 -0.76 -16.62 -3.02
C LEU A 515 -1.42 -17.85 -3.66
N ARG A 516 -2.61 -18.23 -3.18
CA ARG A 516 -3.34 -19.40 -3.68
C ARG A 516 -4.62 -18.98 -4.37
N PHE A 517 -4.83 -19.49 -5.58
CA PHE A 517 -6.06 -19.38 -6.34
C PHE A 517 -6.54 -20.79 -6.71
N ASP A 518 -7.77 -21.13 -6.36
CA ASP A 518 -8.40 -22.38 -6.74
C ASP A 518 -9.07 -22.21 -8.11
N MET A 519 -8.59 -22.90 -9.11
CA MET A 519 -9.07 -22.74 -10.48
C MET A 519 -10.46 -23.30 -10.70
N SER A 520 -11.00 -24.08 -9.75
CA SER A 520 -12.41 -24.49 -9.78
C SER A 520 -13.38 -23.32 -9.65
N GLU A 521 -12.95 -22.18 -9.06
CA GLU A 521 -13.74 -20.94 -8.99
C GLU A 521 -13.73 -20.15 -10.29
N TYR A 522 -12.83 -20.50 -11.24
CA TYR A 522 -12.59 -19.77 -12.49
C TYR A 522 -12.88 -20.63 -13.73
N MET A 523 -13.87 -21.50 -13.65
CA MET A 523 -14.31 -22.34 -14.77
C MET A 523 -15.08 -21.56 -15.84
N GLU A 524 -15.76 -20.49 -15.45
CA GLU A 524 -16.61 -19.72 -16.34
C GLU A 524 -15.94 -18.42 -16.79
N ARG A 525 -16.28 -17.95 -17.99
CA ARG A 525 -15.68 -16.76 -18.60
C ARG A 525 -15.83 -15.50 -17.77
N HIS A 526 -16.96 -15.31 -17.08
CA HIS A 526 -17.16 -14.15 -16.22
C HIS A 526 -16.27 -14.18 -14.96
N ALA A 527 -15.91 -15.36 -14.47
CA ALA A 527 -14.99 -15.49 -13.35
C ALA A 527 -13.54 -15.11 -13.75
N VAL A 528 -13.16 -15.35 -15.01
CA VAL A 528 -11.86 -14.88 -15.55
C VAL A 528 -11.74 -13.36 -15.48
N SER A 529 -12.84 -12.63 -15.75
CA SER A 529 -12.87 -11.16 -15.63
C SER A 529 -12.62 -10.68 -14.21
N ARG A 530 -12.96 -11.44 -13.17
CA ARG A 530 -12.61 -11.12 -11.78
C ARG A 530 -11.11 -11.28 -11.52
N LEU A 531 -10.45 -12.21 -12.21
CA LEU A 531 -9.03 -12.46 -12.02
C LEU A 531 -8.14 -11.36 -12.63
N ILE A 532 -8.52 -10.82 -13.81
CA ILE A 532 -7.75 -9.83 -14.57
C ILE A 532 -8.44 -8.46 -14.72
N GLY A 533 -9.56 -8.24 -14.04
CA GLY A 533 -10.39 -7.03 -14.15
C GLY A 533 -11.48 -7.15 -15.21
N ALA A 534 -12.60 -6.46 -15.00
CA ALA A 534 -13.70 -6.39 -15.97
C ALA A 534 -13.34 -5.44 -17.13
N PRO A 535 -13.76 -5.73 -18.39
CA PRO A 535 -13.59 -4.81 -19.49
C PRO A 535 -14.35 -3.49 -19.28
N PRO A 536 -13.92 -2.37 -19.91
CA PRO A 536 -14.64 -1.11 -19.86
C PRO A 536 -16.10 -1.25 -20.26
N GLY A 537 -16.99 -0.68 -19.43
CA GLY A 537 -18.44 -0.73 -19.65
C GLY A 537 -19.19 -1.86 -18.92
N TYR A 538 -18.49 -2.75 -18.22
CA TYR A 538 -19.12 -3.77 -17.36
C TYR A 538 -19.15 -3.32 -15.90
N VAL A 539 -20.13 -3.83 -15.13
CA VAL A 539 -20.23 -3.59 -13.68
C VAL A 539 -18.96 -4.12 -13.00
N GLY A 540 -18.33 -3.25 -12.17
CA GLY A 540 -17.08 -3.60 -11.48
C GLY A 540 -15.80 -3.26 -12.26
N PHE A 541 -15.87 -2.54 -13.39
CA PHE A 541 -14.70 -2.09 -14.16
C PHE A 541 -13.67 -1.30 -13.31
N GLU A 542 -14.12 -0.52 -12.34
CA GLU A 542 -13.21 0.25 -11.45
C GLU A 542 -12.39 -0.65 -10.50
N GLN A 543 -12.82 -1.89 -10.29
CA GLN A 543 -12.10 -2.88 -9.50
C GLN A 543 -11.01 -3.52 -10.34
N GLY A 544 -9.76 -3.47 -9.86
CA GLY A 544 -8.64 -4.16 -10.50
C GLY A 544 -8.80 -5.67 -10.50
N GLY A 545 -8.02 -6.39 -11.29
CA GLY A 545 -8.01 -7.85 -11.29
C GLY A 545 -7.44 -8.41 -9.98
N LEU A 546 -8.10 -9.42 -9.41
CA LEU A 546 -7.66 -10.04 -8.15
C LEU A 546 -6.22 -10.57 -8.22
N LEU A 547 -5.83 -11.17 -9.36
CA LEU A 547 -4.47 -11.69 -9.55
C LEU A 547 -3.45 -10.56 -9.65
N THR A 548 -3.73 -9.53 -10.46
CA THR A 548 -2.82 -8.39 -10.65
C THR A 548 -2.66 -7.58 -9.38
N GLU A 549 -3.74 -7.37 -8.62
CA GLU A 549 -3.67 -6.71 -7.31
C GLU A 549 -2.90 -7.52 -6.27
N ALA A 550 -3.12 -8.83 -6.20
CA ALA A 550 -2.44 -9.69 -5.24
C ALA A 550 -0.92 -9.69 -5.49
N VAL A 551 -0.50 -9.81 -6.76
CA VAL A 551 0.92 -9.79 -7.14
C VAL A 551 1.53 -8.40 -6.92
N ASN A 552 0.82 -7.31 -7.24
CA ASN A 552 1.32 -5.95 -6.97
C ASN A 552 1.47 -5.66 -5.47
N LYS A 553 0.58 -6.21 -4.64
CA LYS A 553 0.71 -6.11 -3.17
C LYS A 553 1.89 -6.94 -2.63
N LYS A 554 2.22 -8.06 -3.31
CA LYS A 554 3.24 -9.02 -2.89
C LYS A 554 4.05 -9.49 -4.11
N PRO A 555 4.96 -8.64 -4.60
CA PRO A 555 5.68 -8.90 -5.84
C PRO A 555 6.68 -10.07 -5.73
N TYR A 556 7.00 -10.50 -4.49
CA TYR A 556 7.79 -11.69 -4.19
C TYR A 556 6.89 -12.73 -3.53
N CYS A 557 6.46 -13.72 -4.28
CA CYS A 557 5.56 -14.74 -3.78
C CYS A 557 5.70 -16.07 -4.54
N VAL A 558 5.18 -17.12 -3.93
CA VAL A 558 4.81 -18.34 -4.64
C VAL A 558 3.35 -18.20 -5.06
N LEU A 559 3.08 -18.16 -6.34
CA LEU A 559 1.74 -18.19 -6.90
C LEU A 559 1.32 -19.62 -7.16
N LEU A 560 0.38 -20.11 -6.37
CA LEU A 560 -0.19 -21.44 -6.53
C LEU A 560 -1.55 -21.37 -7.22
N LEU A 561 -1.63 -21.95 -8.41
CA LEU A 561 -2.87 -22.15 -9.15
C LEU A 561 -3.29 -23.61 -8.99
N ASP A 562 -4.24 -23.86 -8.09
CA ASP A 562 -4.66 -25.21 -7.73
C ASP A 562 -5.70 -25.74 -8.72
N GLU A 563 -5.60 -27.01 -9.14
CA GLU A 563 -6.50 -27.69 -10.08
C GLU A 563 -6.62 -26.97 -11.44
N ILE A 564 -5.48 -26.67 -12.07
CA ILE A 564 -5.39 -25.87 -13.30
C ILE A 564 -6.20 -26.44 -14.47
N GLU A 565 -6.42 -27.77 -14.51
CA GLU A 565 -7.26 -28.44 -15.52
C GLU A 565 -8.72 -28.00 -15.50
N LYS A 566 -9.20 -27.41 -14.41
CA LYS A 566 -10.57 -26.88 -14.29
C LYS A 566 -10.71 -25.44 -14.78
N ALA A 567 -9.59 -24.76 -15.02
CA ALA A 567 -9.58 -23.37 -15.43
C ALA A 567 -10.20 -23.15 -16.82
N HIS A 568 -10.87 -22.02 -16.99
CA HIS A 568 -11.32 -21.61 -18.33
C HIS A 568 -10.14 -21.47 -19.30
N PRO A 569 -10.30 -21.81 -20.58
CA PRO A 569 -9.22 -21.74 -21.58
C PRO A 569 -8.52 -20.38 -21.69
N ASP A 570 -9.23 -19.27 -21.44
CA ASP A 570 -8.64 -17.92 -21.49
C ASP A 570 -7.55 -17.73 -20.42
N ILE A 571 -7.61 -18.45 -19.29
CA ILE A 571 -6.58 -18.40 -18.25
C ILE A 571 -5.24 -18.93 -18.77
N PHE A 572 -5.26 -19.96 -19.60
CA PHE A 572 -4.02 -20.49 -20.21
C PHE A 572 -3.37 -19.43 -21.11
N ASN A 573 -4.14 -18.63 -21.85
CA ASN A 573 -3.61 -17.54 -22.67
C ASN A 573 -2.96 -16.45 -21.80
N ILE A 574 -3.56 -16.14 -20.66
CA ILE A 574 -3.01 -15.19 -19.69
C ILE A 574 -1.70 -15.73 -19.11
N LEU A 575 -1.67 -17.00 -18.73
CA LEU A 575 -0.45 -17.64 -18.20
C LEU A 575 0.67 -17.73 -19.25
N LEU A 576 0.35 -17.96 -20.51
CA LEU A 576 1.33 -17.91 -21.59
C LEU A 576 1.98 -16.53 -21.68
N GLN A 577 1.20 -15.45 -21.62
CA GLN A 577 1.72 -14.09 -21.62
C GLN A 577 2.63 -13.84 -20.41
N VAL A 578 2.21 -14.27 -19.22
CA VAL A 578 3.00 -14.13 -17.99
C VAL A 578 4.31 -14.89 -18.09
N MET A 579 4.30 -16.15 -18.54
CA MET A 579 5.49 -16.99 -18.67
C MET A 579 6.48 -16.47 -19.74
N ASP A 580 5.99 -15.80 -20.78
CA ASP A 580 6.87 -15.25 -21.85
C ASP A 580 7.46 -13.89 -21.49
N HIS A 581 6.65 -13.00 -20.93
CA HIS A 581 7.01 -11.59 -20.75
C HIS A 581 7.20 -11.18 -19.29
N GLY A 582 6.90 -12.06 -18.32
CA GLY A 582 7.00 -11.76 -16.90
C GLY A 582 6.11 -10.61 -16.43
N THR A 583 5.16 -10.17 -17.25
CA THR A 583 4.26 -9.05 -16.93
C THR A 583 2.85 -9.33 -17.44
N LEU A 584 1.87 -8.86 -16.70
CA LEU A 584 0.46 -8.90 -17.09
C LEU A 584 -0.15 -7.52 -16.93
N THR A 585 -0.83 -7.06 -17.99
CA THR A 585 -1.60 -5.82 -17.94
C THR A 585 -3.07 -6.17 -17.75
N ASP A 586 -3.69 -5.65 -16.71
CA ASP A 586 -5.11 -5.82 -16.46
C ASP A 586 -5.97 -4.99 -17.44
N ASN A 587 -7.27 -5.20 -17.44
CA ASN A 587 -8.19 -4.47 -18.30
C ASN A 587 -8.28 -2.97 -17.97
N ASN A 588 -7.79 -2.53 -16.80
CA ASN A 588 -7.69 -1.13 -16.38
C ASN A 588 -6.34 -0.49 -16.80
N GLY A 589 -5.49 -1.22 -17.50
CA GLY A 589 -4.18 -0.76 -17.95
C GLY A 589 -3.09 -0.83 -16.88
N ARG A 590 -3.38 -1.38 -15.69
CA ARG A 590 -2.38 -1.57 -14.62
C ARG A 590 -1.50 -2.77 -14.95
N LYS A 591 -0.19 -2.59 -14.89
CA LYS A 591 0.79 -3.67 -15.08
C LYS A 591 1.10 -4.33 -13.75
N ALA A 592 1.09 -5.66 -13.74
CA ALA A 592 1.62 -6.48 -12.65
C ALA A 592 2.90 -7.18 -13.12
N ASP A 593 3.92 -7.18 -12.26
CA ASP A 593 5.24 -7.75 -12.54
C ASP A 593 5.39 -9.12 -11.88
N PHE A 594 5.55 -10.15 -12.71
CA PHE A 594 5.72 -11.54 -12.30
C PHE A 594 7.16 -12.02 -12.34
N ARG A 595 8.14 -11.17 -12.70
CA ARG A 595 9.55 -11.57 -12.83
C ARG A 595 10.16 -12.11 -11.53
N ASN A 596 9.58 -11.74 -10.42
CA ASN A 596 10.03 -12.22 -9.10
C ASN A 596 9.07 -13.25 -8.48
N VAL A 597 8.14 -13.80 -9.25
CA VAL A 597 7.13 -14.77 -8.81
C VAL A 597 7.57 -16.18 -9.19
N ILE A 598 7.35 -17.15 -8.30
CA ILE A 598 7.45 -18.58 -8.58
C ILE A 598 6.03 -19.08 -8.84
N ILE A 599 5.75 -19.51 -10.07
CA ILE A 599 4.44 -20.00 -10.48
C ILE A 599 4.39 -21.53 -10.30
N ILE A 600 3.47 -22.02 -9.51
CA ILE A 600 3.20 -23.43 -9.31
C ILE A 600 1.74 -23.71 -9.72
N MET A 601 1.56 -24.62 -10.62
CA MET A 601 0.25 -25.10 -11.06
C MET A 601 0.10 -26.55 -10.63
N THR A 602 -1.02 -26.92 -10.03
CA THR A 602 -1.28 -28.32 -9.69
C THR A 602 -2.33 -28.91 -10.62
N THR A 603 -2.17 -30.19 -10.93
CA THR A 603 -3.15 -30.95 -11.70
C THR A 603 -3.32 -32.34 -11.12
N ASN A 604 -4.54 -32.86 -11.19
CA ASN A 604 -4.87 -34.24 -10.87
C ASN A 604 -4.97 -35.12 -12.13
N ALA A 605 -4.68 -34.54 -13.29
CA ALA A 605 -4.66 -35.26 -14.57
C ALA A 605 -3.67 -36.43 -14.53
N GLY A 606 -4.05 -37.54 -15.11
CA GLY A 606 -3.28 -38.80 -15.08
C GLY A 606 -3.56 -39.67 -13.88
N ALA A 607 -4.17 -39.15 -12.80
CA ALA A 607 -4.48 -39.96 -11.63
C ALA A 607 -5.75 -40.79 -11.79
N ALA A 608 -6.74 -40.31 -12.54
CA ALA A 608 -8.02 -41.02 -12.75
C ALA A 608 -7.89 -42.26 -13.64
N ASP A 609 -6.99 -42.25 -14.61
CA ASP A 609 -6.76 -43.38 -15.50
C ASP A 609 -5.84 -44.45 -14.90
N LEU A 610 -5.01 -44.07 -13.92
CA LEU A 610 -4.22 -45.03 -13.13
C LEU A 610 -5.10 -45.98 -12.32
N GLN A 611 -6.39 -45.66 -12.12
CA GLN A 611 -7.35 -46.45 -11.35
C GLN A 611 -8.38 -47.26 -12.19
N LYS A 612 -8.49 -46.93 -13.50
CA LYS A 612 -9.32 -47.74 -14.38
C LYS A 612 -8.65 -49.10 -14.54
N THR A 613 -9.21 -50.11 -13.92
CA THR A 613 -8.85 -51.51 -14.10
C THR A 613 -8.98 -51.84 -15.60
N SER A 614 -7.87 -52.00 -16.32
CA SER A 614 -7.95 -52.48 -17.71
C SER A 614 -8.50 -53.91 -17.68
N MET A 615 -9.69 -54.11 -18.22
CA MET A 615 -10.15 -55.47 -18.61
C MET A 615 -9.27 -55.93 -19.77
N GLY A 616 -8.11 -56.53 -19.47
CA GLY A 616 -7.20 -57.06 -20.47
C GLY A 616 -5.86 -57.47 -19.87
N PHE A 617 -5.36 -58.63 -20.26
CA PHE A 617 -4.13 -59.28 -19.82
C PHE A 617 -2.83 -58.58 -20.25
N THR A 618 -2.55 -57.36 -19.77
CA THR A 618 -1.22 -56.75 -19.90
C THR A 618 -0.88 -55.98 -18.64
N SER A 619 -0.12 -56.63 -17.79
CA SER A 619 0.46 -56.06 -16.57
C SER A 619 1.84 -55.45 -16.88
N ALA A 620 1.86 -54.31 -17.50
CA ALA A 620 3.03 -53.43 -17.51
C ALA A 620 2.53 -51.98 -17.62
N ARG A 621 2.26 -51.35 -16.46
CA ARG A 621 2.00 -49.92 -16.36
C ARG A 621 3.31 -49.20 -16.57
N GLU A 622 3.50 -48.63 -17.74
CA GLU A 622 4.66 -47.79 -18.03
C GLU A 622 4.45 -46.37 -17.44
N ALA A 623 5.51 -45.81 -16.93
CA ALA A 623 5.60 -44.40 -16.46
C ALA A 623 5.24 -43.36 -17.52
N GLY A 624 4.69 -43.77 -18.67
CA GLY A 624 4.30 -42.93 -19.81
C GLY A 624 2.86 -42.44 -19.83
N ASP A 625 1.94 -43.09 -19.08
CA ASP A 625 0.50 -42.81 -19.22
C ASP A 625 0.11 -41.45 -18.63
N GLU A 626 0.72 -41.03 -17.53
CA GLU A 626 0.55 -39.68 -16.93
C GLU A 626 0.95 -38.59 -17.90
N MET A 627 2.08 -38.77 -18.60
CA MET A 627 2.59 -37.80 -19.59
C MET A 627 1.69 -37.70 -20.83
N LEU A 628 0.98 -38.80 -21.19
CA LEU A 628 0.03 -38.78 -22.30
C LEU A 628 -1.21 -37.94 -22.00
N GLU A 629 -1.74 -38.02 -20.76
CA GLU A 629 -2.86 -37.17 -20.36
C GLU A 629 -2.47 -35.69 -20.25
N ILE A 630 -1.31 -35.36 -19.70
CA ILE A 630 -0.77 -34.01 -19.67
C ILE A 630 -0.64 -33.49 -21.11
N LYS A 631 -0.23 -34.34 -22.06
CA LYS A 631 -0.17 -33.98 -23.50
C LYS A 631 -1.54 -33.74 -24.11
N ARG A 632 -2.60 -34.37 -23.65
CA ARG A 632 -3.98 -34.17 -24.12
C ARG A 632 -4.61 -32.88 -23.57
N LEU A 633 -4.37 -32.59 -22.29
CA LEU A 633 -4.99 -31.46 -21.60
C LEU A 633 -4.30 -30.13 -21.88
N PHE A 634 -2.99 -30.13 -22.00
CA PHE A 634 -2.21 -28.92 -22.18
C PHE A 634 -1.60 -28.84 -23.57
N SER A 635 -1.78 -27.72 -24.25
CA SER A 635 -1.22 -27.48 -25.57
C SER A 635 0.32 -27.63 -25.57
N PRO A 636 0.93 -28.05 -26.69
CA PRO A 636 2.39 -28.08 -26.82
C PRO A 636 3.04 -26.75 -26.48
N GLU A 637 2.38 -25.65 -26.83
CA GLU A 637 2.84 -24.31 -26.56
C GLU A 637 2.94 -24.02 -25.07
N PHE A 638 1.92 -24.37 -24.31
CA PHE A 638 1.91 -24.21 -22.86
C PHE A 638 2.99 -25.05 -22.17
N ARG A 639 3.10 -26.33 -22.57
CA ARG A 639 4.09 -27.26 -21.98
C ARG A 639 5.54 -26.83 -22.22
N ASN A 640 5.84 -26.26 -23.39
CA ASN A 640 7.19 -25.79 -23.73
C ASN A 640 7.61 -24.55 -22.93
N ARG A 641 6.70 -23.88 -22.24
CA ARG A 641 6.98 -22.71 -21.39
C ARG A 641 7.15 -23.06 -19.92
N LEU A 642 6.87 -24.31 -19.56
CA LEU A 642 7.12 -24.82 -18.20
C LEU A 642 8.62 -25.08 -18.02
N ASP A 643 9.17 -24.63 -16.90
CA ASP A 643 10.56 -24.93 -16.53
C ASP A 643 10.74 -26.38 -16.09
N ALA A 644 9.74 -26.93 -15.42
CA ALA A 644 9.68 -28.36 -15.10
C ALA A 644 8.25 -28.86 -14.87
N THR A 645 8.02 -30.12 -15.24
CA THR A 645 6.88 -30.90 -14.76
C THR A 645 7.37 -31.81 -13.64
N VAL A 646 6.74 -31.71 -12.47
CA VAL A 646 7.11 -32.40 -11.24
C VAL A 646 6.04 -33.42 -10.91
N SER A 647 6.36 -34.70 -11.06
CA SER A 647 5.43 -35.78 -10.85
C SER A 647 5.46 -36.26 -9.39
N PHE A 648 4.29 -36.29 -8.76
CA PHE A 648 4.08 -36.78 -7.40
C PHE A 648 3.52 -38.18 -7.41
N LYS A 649 4.13 -39.07 -6.65
CA LYS A 649 3.72 -40.45 -6.53
C LYS A 649 2.62 -40.64 -5.47
N ALA A 650 1.87 -41.70 -5.61
CA ALA A 650 0.99 -42.19 -4.53
C ALA A 650 1.83 -42.49 -3.28
N LEU A 651 1.23 -42.31 -2.11
CA LEU A 651 1.88 -42.55 -0.83
C LEU A 651 1.84 -44.03 -0.46
N ASP A 652 2.98 -44.58 -0.11
CA ASP A 652 3.08 -45.95 0.45
C ASP A 652 2.65 -45.96 1.92
N HIS A 653 2.30 -47.12 2.45
CA HIS A 653 1.78 -47.28 3.82
C HIS A 653 2.71 -46.70 4.89
N ASP A 654 4.02 -46.92 4.79
CA ASP A 654 5.01 -46.40 5.73
C ASP A 654 5.07 -44.87 5.70
N ILE A 655 4.84 -44.26 4.53
CA ILE A 655 4.77 -42.82 4.37
C ILE A 655 3.48 -42.26 4.96
N ILE A 656 2.36 -42.97 4.81
CA ILE A 656 1.08 -42.59 5.42
C ILE A 656 1.21 -42.55 6.94
N LEU A 657 1.88 -43.53 7.55
CA LEU A 657 2.17 -43.52 8.99
C LEU A 657 2.96 -42.31 9.43
N ARG A 658 3.98 -41.88 8.64
CA ARG A 658 4.73 -40.65 8.92
C ARG A 658 3.87 -39.38 8.78
N VAL A 659 2.91 -39.41 7.86
CA VAL A 659 1.93 -38.31 7.74
C VAL A 659 1.02 -38.26 8.95
N VAL A 660 0.56 -39.40 9.44
CA VAL A 660 -0.20 -39.50 10.71
C VAL A 660 0.62 -38.95 11.86
N ASP A 661 1.88 -39.39 12.00
CA ASP A 661 2.78 -38.87 13.05
C ASP A 661 2.91 -37.33 12.99
N LYS A 662 3.06 -36.76 11.79
CA LYS A 662 3.11 -35.28 11.62
C LYS A 662 1.85 -34.60 12.14
N PHE A 663 0.65 -35.12 11.82
CA PHE A 663 -0.61 -34.55 12.31
C PHE A 663 -0.76 -34.71 13.82
N LEU A 664 -0.33 -35.84 14.38
CA LEU A 664 -0.37 -36.05 15.82
C LEU A 664 0.63 -35.17 16.56
N MET A 665 1.85 -34.98 16.04
CA MET A 665 2.82 -34.00 16.59
C MET A 665 2.27 -32.59 16.61
N GLN A 666 1.57 -32.17 15.56
CA GLN A 666 0.93 -30.84 15.54
C GLN A 666 -0.18 -30.73 16.60
N LEU A 667 -0.90 -31.82 16.87
CA LEU A 667 -1.89 -31.87 17.94
C LEU A 667 -1.21 -31.84 19.32
N GLU A 668 -0.14 -32.59 19.50
CA GLU A 668 0.67 -32.60 20.72
C GLU A 668 1.21 -31.23 21.07
N GLU A 669 1.75 -30.49 20.09
CA GLU A 669 2.20 -29.12 20.28
C GLU A 669 1.08 -28.18 20.75
N GLN A 670 -0.13 -28.30 20.17
CA GLN A 670 -1.31 -27.53 20.60
C GLN A 670 -1.78 -27.90 22.03
N LEU A 671 -1.65 -29.17 22.40
CA LEU A 671 -1.97 -29.64 23.74
C LEU A 671 -0.93 -29.21 24.77
N HIS A 672 0.33 -29.18 24.38
CA HIS A 672 1.43 -28.69 25.22
C HIS A 672 1.28 -27.22 25.59
N GLU A 673 0.79 -26.36 24.69
CA GLU A 673 0.41 -24.97 25.01
C GLU A 673 -0.64 -24.87 26.13
N LYS A 674 -1.48 -25.92 26.27
CA LYS A 674 -2.49 -26.06 27.33
C LYS A 674 -1.99 -26.86 28.55
N LYS A 675 -0.68 -27.14 28.64
CA LYS A 675 -0.04 -27.94 29.70
C LYS A 675 -0.53 -29.40 29.74
N VAL A 676 -0.92 -29.97 28.60
CA VAL A 676 -1.34 -31.34 28.47
C VAL A 676 -0.29 -32.10 27.66
N GLU A 677 0.23 -33.19 28.25
CA GLU A 677 1.10 -34.13 27.59
C GLU A 677 0.24 -35.28 27.03
N ALA A 678 0.22 -35.45 25.70
CA ALA A 678 -0.54 -36.50 25.05
C ALA A 678 0.38 -37.60 24.51
N HIS A 679 0.03 -38.85 24.76
CA HIS A 679 0.71 -40.00 24.17
C HIS A 679 -0.24 -40.75 23.26
N PHE A 680 0.20 -41.09 22.04
CA PHE A 680 -0.60 -41.77 21.02
C PHE A 680 -0.08 -43.20 20.78
N THR A 681 -0.94 -44.20 20.99
CA THR A 681 -0.54 -45.60 20.86
C THR A 681 -0.27 -46.01 19.40
N PRO A 682 0.62 -47.00 19.15
CA PRO A 682 0.85 -47.51 17.78
C PRO A 682 -0.42 -48.05 17.11
N ALA A 683 -1.31 -48.70 17.88
CA ALA A 683 -2.59 -49.22 17.38
C ALA A 683 -3.50 -48.09 16.85
N LEU A 684 -3.53 -46.95 17.53
CA LEU A 684 -4.25 -45.76 17.07
C LEU A 684 -3.69 -45.24 15.75
N LYS A 685 -2.35 -45.14 15.63
CA LYS A 685 -1.68 -44.70 14.41
C LYS A 685 -1.99 -45.54 13.20
N GLU A 686 -2.00 -46.87 13.37
CA GLU A 686 -2.39 -47.83 12.33
C GLU A 686 -3.86 -47.68 11.92
N MET A 687 -4.77 -47.53 12.88
CA MET A 687 -6.19 -47.27 12.60
C MET A 687 -6.38 -45.95 11.83
N LEU A 688 -5.70 -44.87 12.23
CA LEU A 688 -5.75 -43.60 11.53
C LEU A 688 -5.18 -43.73 10.11
N ALA A 689 -4.07 -44.44 9.92
CA ALA A 689 -3.50 -44.69 8.61
C ALA A 689 -4.47 -45.48 7.69
N ALA A 690 -5.12 -46.51 8.23
CA ALA A 690 -6.07 -47.32 7.47
C ALA A 690 -7.36 -46.61 7.11
N LYS A 691 -7.96 -45.82 8.05
CA LYS A 691 -9.23 -45.13 7.84
C LYS A 691 -9.08 -43.72 7.27
N GLY A 692 -7.96 -43.06 7.54
CA GLY A 692 -7.70 -41.65 7.14
C GLY A 692 -7.08 -41.50 5.76
N PHE A 693 -6.72 -42.60 5.10
CA PHE A 693 -6.21 -42.59 3.73
C PHE A 693 -7.25 -43.17 2.77
N ASP A 694 -7.55 -42.44 1.72
CA ASP A 694 -8.42 -42.85 0.62
C ASP A 694 -7.61 -42.86 -0.69
N PRO A 695 -7.64 -43.93 -1.49
CA PRO A 695 -6.89 -43.99 -2.75
C PRO A 695 -7.23 -42.85 -3.75
N LEU A 696 -8.44 -42.27 -3.67
CA LEU A 696 -8.92 -41.16 -4.51
C LEU A 696 -8.62 -39.80 -3.94
N MET A 697 -8.72 -39.67 -2.60
CA MET A 697 -8.58 -38.40 -1.88
C MET A 697 -7.22 -38.22 -1.20
N GLY A 698 -6.40 -39.30 -1.18
CA GLY A 698 -5.11 -39.33 -0.49
C GLY A 698 -5.24 -39.14 1.02
N ALA A 699 -4.38 -38.34 1.61
CA ALA A 699 -4.39 -38.04 3.04
C ALA A 699 -5.33 -36.87 3.44
N ARG A 700 -6.16 -36.34 2.53
CA ARG A 700 -7.12 -35.27 2.86
C ARG A 700 -8.11 -35.66 3.98
N PRO A 701 -8.68 -36.90 4.02
CA PRO A 701 -9.61 -37.27 5.09
C PRO A 701 -8.97 -37.37 6.47
N MET A 702 -7.64 -37.50 6.55
CA MET A 702 -6.90 -37.70 7.80
C MET A 702 -7.13 -36.58 8.82
N ALA A 703 -7.02 -35.34 8.41
CA ALA A 703 -7.21 -34.18 9.29
C ALA A 703 -8.63 -34.17 9.89
N ARG A 704 -9.63 -34.52 9.06
CA ARG A 704 -11.02 -34.57 9.48
C ARG A 704 -11.25 -35.77 10.42
N LEU A 705 -10.68 -36.93 10.13
CA LEU A 705 -10.76 -38.10 10.99
C LEU A 705 -10.17 -37.83 12.39
N ILE A 706 -8.99 -37.17 12.45
CA ILE A 706 -8.37 -36.77 13.71
C ILE A 706 -9.26 -35.75 14.45
N GLN A 707 -9.88 -34.82 13.72
CA GLN A 707 -10.81 -33.86 14.31
C GLN A 707 -12.02 -34.56 14.93
N ASP A 708 -12.67 -35.44 14.19
CA ASP A 708 -13.93 -36.06 14.58
C ASP A 708 -13.74 -37.12 15.65
N THR A 709 -12.55 -37.75 15.73
CA THR A 709 -12.29 -38.84 16.69
C THR A 709 -11.50 -38.37 17.92
N ILE A 710 -10.35 -37.72 17.71
CA ILE A 710 -9.44 -37.40 18.81
C ILE A 710 -9.74 -36.05 19.39
N ARG A 711 -9.83 -35.00 18.51
CA ARG A 711 -10.03 -33.60 18.98
C ARG A 711 -11.40 -33.44 19.67
N ALA A 712 -12.44 -34.07 19.14
CA ALA A 712 -13.76 -34.05 19.74
C ALA A 712 -13.75 -34.66 21.15
N ALA A 713 -13.12 -35.84 21.32
CA ALA A 713 -12.99 -36.49 22.63
C ALA A 713 -12.16 -35.67 23.64
N LEU A 714 -11.06 -35.02 23.17
CA LEU A 714 -10.21 -34.19 24.02
C LEU A 714 -10.85 -32.85 24.38
N ALA A 715 -11.74 -32.30 23.53
CA ALA A 715 -12.32 -30.99 23.75
C ALA A 715 -13.15 -30.91 25.02
N ASP A 716 -13.98 -31.92 25.29
CA ASP A 716 -14.81 -31.98 26.49
C ASP A 716 -13.94 -32.10 27.75
N GLU A 717 -12.89 -32.90 27.69
CA GLU A 717 -11.95 -33.08 28.81
C GLU A 717 -11.08 -31.86 29.08
N LEU A 718 -10.71 -31.13 28.05
CA LEU A 718 -9.96 -29.84 28.16
C LEU A 718 -10.80 -28.70 28.71
N LEU A 719 -12.10 -28.68 28.40
CA LEU A 719 -13.00 -27.61 28.82
C LEU A 719 -13.64 -27.85 30.19
N PHE A 720 -14.07 -29.05 30.45
CA PHE A 720 -14.92 -29.38 31.58
C PHE A 720 -14.46 -30.63 32.39
N GLY A 721 -13.50 -31.37 31.87
CA GLY A 721 -13.06 -32.63 32.43
C GLY A 721 -11.70 -32.55 33.13
N ARG A 722 -11.02 -33.69 33.19
CA ARG A 722 -9.77 -33.91 33.94
C ARG A 722 -8.57 -33.13 33.44
N LEU A 723 -8.60 -32.69 32.15
CA LEU A 723 -7.51 -31.94 31.52
C LEU A 723 -7.68 -30.39 31.61
N ALA A 724 -8.70 -29.87 32.29
CA ALA A 724 -8.95 -28.47 32.42
C ALA A 724 -7.80 -27.71 33.13
N GLY A 725 -7.05 -28.36 34.00
CA GLY A 725 -5.87 -27.82 34.69
C GLY A 725 -4.53 -28.24 34.09
N GLY A 726 -4.52 -29.00 33.02
CA GLY A 726 -3.35 -29.69 32.47
C GLY A 726 -3.34 -31.18 32.91
N GLY A 727 -2.33 -31.95 32.54
CA GLY A 727 -2.16 -33.35 32.91
C GLY A 727 -1.62 -34.21 31.79
N ARG A 728 -1.62 -35.53 31.99
CA ARG A 728 -1.17 -36.52 31.01
C ARG A 728 -2.33 -37.35 30.53
N VAL A 729 -2.38 -37.62 29.21
CA VAL A 729 -3.42 -38.42 28.59
C VAL A 729 -2.78 -39.36 27.56
N THR A 730 -3.12 -40.65 27.65
CA THR A 730 -2.80 -41.64 26.61
C THR A 730 -4.05 -41.85 25.77
N VAL A 731 -3.92 -41.60 24.47
CA VAL A 731 -5.00 -41.83 23.49
C VAL A 731 -4.84 -43.24 22.91
N ASN A 732 -5.78 -44.12 23.17
CA ASN A 732 -5.74 -45.54 22.82
C ASN A 732 -7.02 -45.97 22.07
N LEU A 733 -7.09 -47.21 21.66
CA LEU A 733 -8.27 -47.82 21.07
C LEU A 733 -8.87 -48.88 22.02
N ASP A 734 -10.18 -48.93 22.09
CA ASP A 734 -10.88 -50.04 22.74
C ASP A 734 -10.96 -51.27 21.84
N LYS A 735 -11.59 -52.34 22.35
CA LYS A 735 -11.77 -53.61 21.62
C LYS A 735 -12.67 -53.48 20.39
N ASP A 736 -13.49 -52.44 20.34
CA ASP A 736 -14.42 -52.14 19.25
C ASP A 736 -13.80 -51.12 18.24
N GLY A 737 -12.53 -50.72 18.47
CA GLY A 737 -11.78 -49.77 17.59
C GLY A 737 -12.24 -48.33 17.71
N GLN A 738 -12.81 -47.93 18.88
CA GLN A 738 -13.13 -46.56 19.22
C GLN A 738 -12.01 -45.91 20.04
N VAL A 739 -11.85 -44.61 19.89
CA VAL A 739 -10.84 -43.86 20.64
C VAL A 739 -11.26 -43.71 22.10
N ILE A 740 -10.38 -44.15 23.00
CA ILE A 740 -10.51 -43.96 24.45
C ILE A 740 -9.38 -43.09 24.98
N LEU A 741 -9.68 -42.32 26.01
CA LEU A 741 -8.73 -41.48 26.72
C LEU A 741 -8.40 -42.13 28.06
N GLU A 742 -7.14 -42.47 28.27
CA GLU A 742 -6.61 -43.00 29.51
C GLU A 742 -5.82 -41.89 30.19
N PHE A 743 -6.22 -41.55 31.42
CA PHE A 743 -5.57 -40.47 32.19
C PHE A 743 -4.62 -41.11 33.20
N GLU A 744 -3.37 -40.63 33.24
CA GLU A 744 -2.46 -40.96 34.34
C GLU A 744 -2.92 -40.17 35.58
N GLU A 745 -3.22 -40.92 36.68
CA GLU A 745 -3.44 -40.28 37.98
C GLU A 745 -2.09 -39.71 38.45
N GLU A 746 -2.00 -38.40 38.64
CA GLU A 746 -0.89 -37.82 39.39
C GLU A 746 -0.93 -38.42 40.80
N GLU A 747 0.03 -39.26 41.16
CA GLU A 747 0.29 -39.56 42.55
C GLU A 747 0.54 -38.22 43.28
N ALA A 748 -0.40 -37.83 44.10
CA ALA A 748 -0.27 -36.64 44.95
C ALA A 748 1.01 -36.78 45.76
N VAL A 749 2.09 -36.11 45.36
CA VAL A 749 3.28 -35.95 46.19
C VAL A 749 2.79 -35.14 47.39
N ALA A 750 2.47 -35.86 48.46
CA ALA A 750 2.21 -35.28 49.77
C ALA A 750 3.50 -34.55 50.21
N VAL A 751 3.41 -33.20 50.29
CA VAL A 751 4.39 -32.33 50.93
C VAL A 751 4.16 -32.34 52.44
#